data_4627653cfd79095bb03d4e1ca1ddc980
#
_entry.id   4627653cfd79095bb03d4e1ca1ddc980
#
_cell.length_a   1.000
_cell.length_b   1.000
_cell.length_c   1.000
_cell.angle_alpha   90.00
_cell.angle_beta   90.00
_cell.angle_gamma   90.00
#
_symmetry.space_group_name_H-M   'P 1'
#
loop_
_entity.id
_entity.type
_entity.pdbx_description
1 polymer ?
#
loop_
_entity_poly.entity_id
_entity_poly.type
_entity_poly.pdbx_seq_one_letter_code
_entity_poly.pdbx_strand_id
1 'polypeptide(L)'
;MSDEPETTKRWEWADRLAAAALLLGVAVRIAGAWAARGIGDPDSSVVALMARHMAELREFPVFFYGQAYMGSLEPMAGALMVRLLGSNGFAVNLGSVWFAAAALFFLWRWARDAGGPQGGLAAALAGLFGPLVYFQFQAAARGGYMVALFVDALAIFAAARMAARLRGGEGVGWSRYFALGLLAGVGTWSNMIVVSALASAVLLLAHGMRWRIDRHFAGIASGLAGFAVGFSPWLVWNARHGWGSLAMSSIGGHAPLREALSNSWDRFLLLQDAGAAAGSLLPRIMAASALGLAAAGAAAAFAERRRASLRENYARSGAILFCAMFALVFATSGFTRTNTARYWVPWAPGLAVLASLACAAPGRRAFRAAAWALLVVLSFGQGAQALSSLAATGRKSSATLAACREIGAALARAGADALLAPVQMFPLNFALDERFAVSNGRQKFYEPILRRAELSDAPAYSSDFNGAGAFLAQQGAQWESIAVGRRSILYDVRRSPVSLREIPAGEIESLRDGAGAEWKSALTDRNLDTAWSPAGAPAAALEWTFVRPQDVHSVQLVFAHSIVEDPFAFSFRIRVEAEMAGEWRTLLADEPVNPLEWSGPRLYFPSGLARPEFRVEAAAARALRVTLLDPQAPGRSLGWRLAEVVALHSGEGMVRRHTAGAVEALGKWLLKHAPDAAVYAPRWMSNQLLAGQWVEEERLAGLAARVFPPGAVARDGSVAAARPCVFVVEPRYEDAVRQTLEANGADFRFEAVGKWSVFSVNAGGWSAVGLDLPPTARWAGETLLRGNSSARATEALRRLRAGGASEKTQKDLLGEIARWRPSALSALAEEDVARLGGEAAVRARRESSTLPDESCATEFANGLWLEGVETGPAEVRAGGEVAVRLHWSAGEGADPGPDVVFIHLRDARGKIVAQDDYRGLFPLWTDAALRPVFRECAVETRRLAIPAGTPPGPLELSIGLYQPQNGFRVQIRNSAAPSIRRRTAVWPSRWTVVP
;
A
#
# COMPACT_ATOMS: atom_id res chain seq x y z
N MET A 1 -31.18 56.63 12.28
CA MET A 1 -30.68 55.46 11.52
C MET A 1 -30.32 55.96 10.15
N SER A 2 -29.06 56.38 10.01
CA SER A 2 -28.53 56.84 8.72
C SER A 2 -27.89 55.66 8.05
N ASP A 3 -28.43 55.24 6.89
CA ASP A 3 -27.81 54.36 5.93
C ASP A 3 -26.48 54.98 5.49
N GLU A 4 -25.36 54.54 6.07
CA GLU A 4 -24.07 54.79 5.45
C GLU A 4 -24.01 53.93 4.17
N PRO A 5 -23.76 54.58 3.01
CA PRO A 5 -23.59 53.86 1.77
C PRO A 5 -22.41 52.94 1.89
N GLU A 6 -22.59 51.69 1.48
CA GLU A 6 -21.48 50.72 1.23
C GLU A 6 -20.45 51.39 0.29
N THR A 7 -19.51 52.13 0.90
CA THR A 7 -18.35 52.62 0.18
C THR A 7 -17.62 51.40 -0.31
N THR A 8 -17.54 51.17 -1.61
CA THR A 8 -16.64 50.27 -2.29
C THR A 8 -15.25 50.46 -1.70
N LYS A 9 -14.85 49.60 -0.71
CA LYS A 9 -13.56 49.69 -0.03
C LYS A 9 -12.48 49.55 -1.08
N ARG A 10 -11.93 50.70 -1.51
CA ARG A 10 -10.73 50.70 -2.36
C ARG A 10 -9.65 49.88 -1.66
N TRP A 11 -9.06 48.95 -2.38
CA TRP A 11 -7.94 48.17 -1.88
C TRP A 11 -6.82 49.14 -1.52
N GLU A 12 -6.38 49.12 -0.26
CA GLU A 12 -5.23 49.86 0.20
C GLU A 12 -3.96 49.33 -0.50
N TRP A 13 -2.92 50.17 -0.62
CA TRP A 13 -1.67 49.75 -1.24
C TRP A 13 -1.08 48.46 -0.58
N ALA A 14 -1.25 48.33 0.74
CA ALA A 14 -0.81 47.14 1.47
C ALA A 14 -1.55 45.86 1.05
N ASP A 15 -2.85 45.95 0.75
CA ASP A 15 -3.62 44.80 0.23
C ASP A 15 -3.14 44.41 -1.19
N ARG A 16 -2.80 45.39 -2.03
CA ARG A 16 -2.26 45.12 -3.38
C ARG A 16 -0.91 44.45 -3.33
N LEU A 17 -0.03 44.91 -2.45
CA LEU A 17 1.28 44.28 -2.23
C LEU A 17 1.14 42.89 -1.61
N ALA A 18 0.20 42.70 -0.67
CA ALA A 18 -0.11 41.40 -0.12
C ALA A 18 -0.59 40.41 -1.19
N ALA A 19 -1.50 40.86 -2.09
CA ALA A 19 -1.95 40.05 -3.21
C ALA A 19 -0.81 39.68 -4.15
N ALA A 20 0.10 40.61 -4.45
CA ALA A 20 1.29 40.34 -5.25
C ALA A 20 2.20 39.33 -4.56
N ALA A 21 2.44 39.46 -3.23
CA ALA A 21 3.21 38.48 -2.45
C ALA A 21 2.56 37.10 -2.42
N LEU A 22 1.23 37.02 -2.33
CA LEU A 22 0.49 35.75 -2.39
C LEU A 22 0.62 35.09 -3.76
N LEU A 23 0.44 35.85 -4.84
CA LEU A 23 0.59 35.32 -6.22
C LEU A 23 2.02 34.85 -6.47
N LEU A 24 3.02 35.63 -6.05
CA LEU A 24 4.43 35.20 -6.10
C LEU A 24 4.66 33.96 -5.25
N GLY A 25 4.08 33.87 -4.05
CA GLY A 25 4.15 32.71 -3.17
C GLY A 25 3.60 31.45 -3.82
N VAL A 26 2.47 31.54 -4.52
CA VAL A 26 1.90 30.43 -5.28
C VAL A 26 2.80 30.07 -6.47
N ALA A 27 3.29 31.04 -7.22
CA ALA A 27 4.18 30.82 -8.37
C ALA A 27 5.48 30.09 -7.95
N VAL A 28 6.09 30.51 -6.82
CA VAL A 28 7.29 29.85 -6.28
C VAL A 28 6.99 28.41 -5.85
N ARG A 29 5.79 28.12 -5.32
CA ARG A 29 5.39 26.74 -4.97
C ARG A 29 5.14 25.88 -6.21
N ILE A 30 4.56 26.45 -7.26
CA ILE A 30 4.44 25.76 -8.56
C ILE A 30 5.85 25.45 -9.10
N ALA A 31 6.79 26.38 -9.04
CA ALA A 31 8.20 26.13 -9.38
C ALA A 31 8.82 25.05 -8.49
N GLY A 32 8.45 25.02 -7.20
CA GLY A 32 8.82 23.97 -6.24
C GLY A 32 8.28 22.61 -6.63
N ALA A 33 6.99 22.55 -7.00
CA ALA A 33 6.35 21.31 -7.49
C ALA A 33 7.03 20.77 -8.75
N TRP A 34 7.43 21.66 -9.66
CA TRP A 34 8.24 21.30 -10.82
C TRP A 34 9.64 20.82 -10.44
N ALA A 35 10.31 21.50 -9.52
CA ALA A 35 11.60 21.08 -9.02
C ALA A 35 11.53 19.69 -8.35
N ALA A 36 10.45 19.38 -7.62
CA ALA A 36 10.25 18.11 -6.92
C ALA A 36 9.62 17.00 -7.79
N ARG A 37 9.47 17.19 -9.12
CA ARG A 37 8.77 16.25 -10.02
C ARG A 37 9.32 14.83 -10.07
N GLY A 38 10.55 14.62 -9.62
CA GLY A 38 11.18 13.30 -9.59
C GLY A 38 10.70 12.38 -8.47
N ILE A 39 9.86 12.88 -7.57
CA ILE A 39 9.29 12.11 -6.45
C ILE A 39 10.38 11.31 -5.73
N GLY A 40 11.25 12.01 -5.01
CA GLY A 40 12.51 11.44 -4.48
C GLY A 40 12.41 10.84 -3.07
N ASP A 41 11.22 10.76 -2.46
CA ASP A 41 11.04 10.16 -1.14
C ASP A 41 9.88 9.15 -1.11
N PRO A 42 9.90 8.20 -0.16
CA PRO A 42 8.90 7.12 -0.08
C PRO A 42 7.47 7.62 0.12
N ASP A 43 7.25 8.60 1.01
CA ASP A 43 5.90 9.12 1.30
C ASP A 43 5.29 9.77 0.04
N SER A 44 6.08 10.57 -0.68
CA SER A 44 5.66 11.17 -1.95
C SER A 44 5.37 10.12 -3.03
N SER A 45 6.10 9.00 -3.03
CA SER A 45 5.86 7.92 -3.99
C SER A 45 4.53 7.21 -3.74
N VAL A 46 4.16 7.04 -2.48
CA VAL A 46 2.86 6.48 -2.09
C VAL A 46 1.73 7.42 -2.48
N VAL A 47 1.85 8.73 -2.21
CA VAL A 47 0.86 9.73 -2.68
C VAL A 47 0.71 9.67 -4.20
N ALA A 48 1.83 9.55 -4.92
CA ALA A 48 1.82 9.50 -6.38
C ALA A 48 1.13 8.25 -6.93
N LEU A 49 1.37 7.08 -6.33
CA LEU A 49 0.66 5.85 -6.68
C LEU A 49 -0.84 5.96 -6.39
N MET A 50 -1.21 6.43 -5.20
CA MET A 50 -2.62 6.65 -4.84
C MET A 50 -3.30 7.61 -5.82
N ALA A 51 -2.64 8.72 -6.15
CA ALA A 51 -3.16 9.71 -7.11
C ALA A 51 -3.37 9.10 -8.49
N ARG A 52 -2.44 8.26 -8.97
CA ARG A 52 -2.59 7.52 -10.23
C ARG A 52 -3.76 6.56 -10.17
N HIS A 53 -3.83 5.70 -9.15
CA HIS A 53 -4.89 4.70 -9.03
C HIS A 53 -6.28 5.35 -8.98
N MET A 54 -6.42 6.47 -8.26
CA MET A 54 -7.66 7.25 -8.24
C MET A 54 -7.96 7.91 -9.60
N ALA A 55 -6.94 8.46 -10.28
CA ALA A 55 -7.11 9.08 -11.61
C ALA A 55 -7.54 8.05 -12.67
N GLU A 56 -7.05 6.82 -12.54
CA GLU A 56 -7.40 5.68 -13.39
C GLU A 56 -8.68 4.98 -12.93
N LEU A 57 -9.31 5.43 -11.83
CA LEU A 57 -10.52 4.85 -11.25
C LEU A 57 -10.34 3.38 -10.81
N ARG A 58 -9.11 2.95 -10.53
CA ARG A 58 -8.83 1.60 -10.05
C ARG A 58 -9.35 1.41 -8.63
N GLU A 59 -9.10 2.39 -7.74
CA GLU A 59 -9.51 2.32 -6.34
C GLU A 59 -9.58 3.72 -5.71
N PHE A 60 -10.33 3.81 -4.62
CA PHE A 60 -10.46 5.04 -3.82
C PHE A 60 -10.23 4.71 -2.34
N PRO A 61 -8.96 4.55 -1.93
CA PRO A 61 -8.65 4.20 -0.55
C PRO A 61 -9.05 5.33 0.40
N VAL A 62 -9.63 4.97 1.55
CA VAL A 62 -10.01 5.92 2.60
C VAL A 62 -8.76 6.49 3.26
N PHE A 63 -7.73 5.68 3.40
CA PHE A 63 -6.48 6.05 4.03
C PHE A 63 -5.30 5.91 3.10
N PHE A 64 -4.22 6.54 3.49
CA PHE A 64 -2.89 6.38 2.92
C PHE A 64 -2.47 4.90 2.95
N TYR A 65 -1.88 4.39 1.88
CA TYR A 65 -1.49 2.99 1.82
C TYR A 65 -0.57 2.60 2.98
N GLY A 66 -0.94 1.53 3.66
CA GLY A 66 -0.21 1.01 4.81
C GLY A 66 -0.34 1.82 6.12
N GLN A 67 -1.10 2.92 6.13
CA GLN A 67 -1.22 3.80 7.30
C GLN A 67 -2.67 4.22 7.55
N ALA A 68 -3.43 3.42 8.30
CA ALA A 68 -4.86 3.64 8.54
C ALA A 68 -5.17 4.83 9.47
N TYR A 69 -4.41 5.90 9.44
CA TYR A 69 -4.61 7.12 10.24
C TYR A 69 -4.46 8.43 9.47
N MET A 70 -3.97 8.39 8.23
CA MET A 70 -3.90 9.56 7.33
C MET A 70 -4.89 9.39 6.18
N GLY A 71 -5.81 10.35 6.02
CA GLY A 71 -6.81 10.33 4.96
C GLY A 71 -6.22 10.61 3.57
N SER A 72 -6.98 10.26 2.55
CA SER A 72 -6.55 10.30 1.14
C SER A 72 -6.91 11.60 0.39
N LEU A 73 -7.25 12.68 1.09
CA LEU A 73 -7.69 13.93 0.44
C LEU A 73 -6.59 14.60 -0.42
N GLU A 74 -5.33 14.53 0.04
CA GLU A 74 -4.19 15.05 -0.74
C GLU A 74 -3.95 14.21 -2.02
N PRO A 75 -3.91 12.87 -1.98
CA PRO A 75 -3.92 12.04 -3.18
C PRO A 75 -5.11 12.30 -4.12
N MET A 76 -6.33 12.57 -3.61
CA MET A 76 -7.50 12.92 -4.43
C MET A 76 -7.27 14.20 -5.23
N ALA A 77 -6.69 15.24 -4.60
CA ALA A 77 -6.33 16.46 -5.31
C ALA A 77 -5.23 16.21 -6.35
N GLY A 78 -4.24 15.35 -6.01
CA GLY A 78 -3.23 14.86 -6.94
C GLY A 78 -3.84 14.12 -8.12
N ALA A 79 -4.84 13.27 -7.87
CA ALA A 79 -5.55 12.51 -8.91
C ALA A 79 -6.26 13.41 -9.93
N LEU A 80 -6.88 14.49 -9.46
CA LEU A 80 -7.47 15.49 -10.35
C LEU A 80 -6.42 16.09 -11.28
N MET A 81 -5.26 16.47 -10.74
CA MET A 81 -4.17 17.04 -11.54
C MET A 81 -3.56 16.00 -12.49
N VAL A 82 -3.41 14.77 -12.08
CA VAL A 82 -2.97 13.65 -12.94
C VAL A 82 -3.95 13.43 -14.10
N ARG A 83 -5.25 13.54 -13.85
CA ARG A 83 -6.28 13.43 -14.90
C ARG A 83 -6.19 14.55 -15.93
N LEU A 84 -5.80 15.75 -15.51
CA LEU A 84 -5.71 16.94 -16.38
C LEU A 84 -4.36 17.05 -17.10
N LEU A 85 -3.25 16.68 -16.44
CA LEU A 85 -1.88 16.94 -16.91
C LEU A 85 -1.08 15.66 -17.21
N GLY A 86 -1.70 14.48 -17.08
CA GLY A 86 -1.04 13.20 -17.24
C GLY A 86 -0.34 12.71 -15.96
N SER A 87 -0.01 11.40 -15.93
CA SER A 87 0.65 10.75 -14.79
C SER A 87 2.12 11.14 -14.70
N ASN A 88 2.40 12.19 -13.94
CA ASN A 88 3.76 12.66 -13.68
C ASN A 88 3.85 13.33 -12.30
N GLY A 89 5.06 13.40 -11.74
CA GLY A 89 5.28 13.91 -10.38
C GLY A 89 4.96 15.39 -10.21
N PHE A 90 5.03 16.21 -11.26
CA PHE A 90 4.61 17.60 -11.20
C PHE A 90 3.11 17.71 -10.98
N ALA A 91 2.31 16.94 -11.73
CA ALA A 91 0.87 16.90 -11.59
C ALA A 91 0.45 16.49 -10.16
N VAL A 92 1.07 15.43 -9.62
CA VAL A 92 0.82 14.99 -8.25
C VAL A 92 1.10 16.11 -7.24
N ASN A 93 2.24 16.77 -7.34
CA ASN A 93 2.65 17.83 -6.43
C ASN A 93 1.73 19.07 -6.52
N LEU A 94 1.17 19.38 -7.70
CA LEU A 94 0.21 20.45 -7.84
C LEU A 94 -1.05 20.26 -6.99
N GLY A 95 -1.46 19.00 -6.72
CA GLY A 95 -2.53 18.70 -5.77
C GLY A 95 -2.28 19.27 -4.39
N SER A 96 -1.04 19.20 -3.88
CA SER A 96 -0.64 19.81 -2.59
C SER A 96 -0.55 21.33 -2.68
N VAL A 97 -0.10 21.88 -3.80
CA VAL A 97 0.01 23.35 -4.00
C VAL A 97 -1.35 24.03 -3.88
N TRP A 98 -2.45 23.40 -4.29
CA TRP A 98 -3.80 23.93 -4.10
C TRP A 98 -4.12 24.19 -2.62
N PHE A 99 -3.85 23.23 -1.75
CA PHE A 99 -4.04 23.40 -0.30
C PHE A 99 -3.10 24.45 0.28
N ALA A 100 -1.84 24.47 -0.17
CA ALA A 100 -0.87 25.48 0.26
C ALA A 100 -1.30 26.89 -0.16
N ALA A 101 -1.81 27.07 -1.38
CA ALA A 101 -2.34 28.36 -1.85
C ALA A 101 -3.56 28.81 -1.04
N ALA A 102 -4.50 27.90 -0.77
CA ALA A 102 -5.65 28.16 0.09
C ALA A 102 -5.22 28.50 1.53
N ALA A 103 -4.25 27.78 2.09
CA ALA A 103 -3.69 28.07 3.41
C ALA A 103 -3.07 29.49 3.47
N LEU A 104 -2.29 29.88 2.47
CA LEU A 104 -1.71 31.23 2.36
C LEU A 104 -2.78 32.31 2.28
N PHE A 105 -3.85 32.08 1.49
CA PHE A 105 -4.96 33.00 1.39
C PHE A 105 -5.66 33.19 2.74
N PHE A 106 -5.96 32.10 3.48
CA PHE A 106 -6.60 32.20 4.78
C PHE A 106 -5.66 32.72 5.86
N LEU A 107 -4.38 32.48 5.78
CA LEU A 107 -3.35 33.10 6.63
C LEU A 107 -3.37 34.62 6.47
N TRP A 108 -3.34 35.11 5.23
CA TRP A 108 -3.47 36.53 4.92
C TRP A 108 -4.77 37.12 5.47
N ARG A 109 -5.92 36.47 5.24
CA ARG A 109 -7.23 36.90 5.72
C ARG A 109 -7.29 36.97 7.24
N TRP A 110 -6.75 35.99 7.90
CA TRP A 110 -6.68 35.93 9.35
C TRP A 110 -5.81 37.05 9.92
N ALA A 111 -4.59 37.24 9.41
CA ALA A 111 -3.69 38.30 9.85
C ALA A 111 -4.23 39.71 9.55
N ARG A 112 -4.95 39.85 8.43
CA ARG A 112 -5.64 41.12 8.07
C ARG A 112 -6.77 41.43 9.05
N ASP A 113 -7.50 40.43 9.51
CA ASP A 113 -8.51 40.63 10.55
C ASP A 113 -7.87 40.97 11.91
N ALA A 114 -6.70 40.46 12.20
CA ALA A 114 -5.97 40.63 13.47
C ALA A 114 -5.20 41.97 13.56
N GLY A 115 -4.58 42.42 12.47
CA GLY A 115 -3.69 43.56 12.45
C GLY A 115 -3.90 44.56 11.28
N GLY A 116 -5.07 44.54 10.64
CA GLY A 116 -5.41 45.41 9.50
C GLY A 116 -4.59 45.09 8.23
N PRO A 117 -4.61 45.98 7.22
CA PRO A 117 -3.90 45.77 5.97
C PRO A 117 -2.39 45.54 6.14
N GLN A 118 -1.74 46.21 7.07
CA GLN A 118 -0.31 46.05 7.35
C GLN A 118 -0.03 44.67 7.97
N GLY A 119 -0.89 44.18 8.88
CA GLY A 119 -0.81 42.81 9.40
C GLY A 119 -0.97 41.77 8.30
N GLY A 120 -1.95 42.00 7.40
CA GLY A 120 -2.10 41.13 6.24
C GLY A 120 -0.87 41.08 5.33
N LEU A 121 -0.29 42.25 5.02
CA LEU A 121 0.94 42.32 4.20
C LEU A 121 2.13 41.63 4.89
N ALA A 122 2.33 41.83 6.19
CA ALA A 122 3.38 41.20 6.93
C ALA A 122 3.25 39.67 6.95
N ALA A 123 2.04 39.17 7.14
CA ALA A 123 1.78 37.73 7.10
C ALA A 123 1.95 37.14 5.68
N ALA A 124 1.56 37.87 4.64
CA ALA A 124 1.78 37.46 3.24
C ALA A 124 3.28 37.34 2.93
N LEU A 125 4.09 38.30 3.40
CA LEU A 125 5.57 38.25 3.26
C LEU A 125 6.19 37.13 4.10
N ALA A 126 5.76 36.91 5.34
CA ALA A 126 6.21 35.80 6.18
C ALA A 126 5.83 34.45 5.56
N GLY A 127 4.66 34.35 4.92
CA GLY A 127 4.19 33.13 4.25
C GLY A 127 4.77 32.95 2.85
N LEU A 128 5.39 33.96 2.23
CA LEU A 128 5.89 33.92 0.86
C LEU A 128 6.87 32.73 0.68
N PHE A 129 7.83 32.58 1.55
CA PHE A 129 8.75 31.45 1.59
C PHE A 129 8.53 30.62 2.85
N GLY A 130 8.53 31.24 4.03
CA GLY A 130 8.50 30.60 5.34
C GLY A 130 9.79 29.81 5.63
N PRO A 131 9.85 29.05 6.75
CA PRO A 131 10.96 28.17 7.05
C PRO A 131 11.19 27.12 5.95
N LEU A 132 12.44 26.71 5.72
CA LEU A 132 12.81 25.86 4.58
C LEU A 132 12.01 24.56 4.52
N VAL A 133 11.85 23.84 5.63
CA VAL A 133 11.08 22.58 5.67
C VAL A 133 9.60 22.84 5.39
N TYR A 134 9.04 23.92 5.94
CA TYR A 134 7.67 24.34 5.65
C TYR A 134 7.47 24.56 4.15
N PHE A 135 8.40 25.26 3.50
CA PHE A 135 8.38 25.49 2.05
C PHE A 135 8.46 24.19 1.24
N GLN A 136 9.38 23.29 1.62
CA GLN A 136 9.56 22.00 0.94
C GLN A 136 8.31 21.12 1.01
N PHE A 137 7.61 21.14 2.15
CA PHE A 137 6.34 20.41 2.31
C PHE A 137 5.20 21.02 1.49
N GLN A 138 5.25 22.30 1.21
CA GLN A 138 4.24 22.98 0.37
C GLN A 138 4.47 22.74 -1.12
N ALA A 139 5.66 22.34 -1.52
CA ALA A 139 6.04 22.11 -2.90
C ALA A 139 5.94 20.63 -3.33
N ALA A 140 5.78 19.70 -2.40
CA ALA A 140 5.74 18.27 -2.68
C ALA A 140 4.65 17.57 -1.85
N ALA A 141 3.92 16.67 -2.49
CA ALA A 141 2.89 15.86 -1.83
C ALA A 141 3.53 14.87 -0.86
N ARG A 142 3.11 14.87 0.42
CA ARG A 142 3.70 14.06 1.49
C ARG A 142 2.70 13.52 2.52
N GLY A 143 1.43 13.38 2.15
CA GLY A 143 0.43 12.71 2.99
C GLY A 143 -0.29 13.61 3.98
N GLY A 144 -1.12 14.55 3.51
CA GLY A 144 -2.12 15.26 4.31
C GLY A 144 -1.63 16.46 5.12
N TYR A 145 -0.34 16.80 5.12
CA TYR A 145 0.16 17.97 5.87
C TYR A 145 -0.34 19.29 5.30
N MET A 146 -0.47 19.40 3.99
CA MET A 146 -0.98 20.62 3.35
C MET A 146 -2.47 20.80 3.56
N VAL A 147 -3.20 19.69 3.60
CA VAL A 147 -4.62 19.70 4.01
C VAL A 147 -4.76 20.21 5.45
N ALA A 148 -3.93 19.72 6.37
CA ALA A 148 -3.93 20.18 7.76
C ALA A 148 -3.65 21.67 7.87
N LEU A 149 -2.64 22.20 7.18
CA LEU A 149 -2.33 23.63 7.12
C LEU A 149 -3.52 24.49 6.65
N PHE A 150 -4.19 24.05 5.60
CA PHE A 150 -5.38 24.71 5.08
C PHE A 150 -6.51 24.68 6.11
N VAL A 151 -6.77 23.50 6.71
CA VAL A 151 -7.83 23.35 7.74
C VAL A 151 -7.52 24.22 8.94
N ASP A 152 -6.30 24.24 9.45
CA ASP A 152 -5.90 25.04 10.61
C ASP A 152 -6.14 26.53 10.36
N ALA A 153 -5.64 27.07 9.25
CA ALA A 153 -5.80 28.48 8.92
C ALA A 153 -7.27 28.87 8.75
N LEU A 154 -8.06 28.07 8.01
CA LEU A 154 -9.47 28.33 7.77
C LEU A 154 -10.33 28.14 9.03
N ALA A 155 -10.08 27.09 9.82
CA ALA A 155 -10.85 26.80 11.04
C ALA A 155 -10.71 27.91 12.07
N ILE A 156 -9.47 28.36 12.36
CA ILE A 156 -9.23 29.46 13.31
C ILE A 156 -9.81 30.78 12.78
N PHE A 157 -9.58 31.10 11.50
CA PHE A 157 -10.16 32.29 10.88
C PHE A 157 -11.69 32.33 10.95
N ALA A 158 -12.34 31.21 10.61
CA ALA A 158 -13.81 31.12 10.65
C ALA A 158 -14.34 31.17 12.08
N ALA A 159 -13.73 30.41 13.01
CA ALA A 159 -14.12 30.38 14.42
C ALA A 159 -13.97 31.76 15.08
N ALA A 160 -12.85 32.47 14.83
CA ALA A 160 -12.64 33.82 15.37
C ALA A 160 -13.73 34.79 14.89
N ARG A 161 -14.10 34.77 13.60
CA ARG A 161 -15.19 35.61 13.08
C ARG A 161 -16.55 35.25 13.64
N MET A 162 -16.84 33.93 13.73
CA MET A 162 -18.09 33.49 14.35
C MET A 162 -18.17 33.91 15.84
N ALA A 163 -17.09 33.71 16.59
CA ALA A 163 -17.00 34.08 18.00
C ALA A 163 -17.17 35.61 18.22
N ALA A 164 -16.57 36.44 17.38
CA ALA A 164 -16.73 37.87 17.40
C ALA A 164 -18.20 38.29 17.21
N ARG A 165 -18.91 37.73 16.26
CA ARG A 165 -20.33 37.96 16.00
C ARG A 165 -21.20 37.55 17.19
N LEU A 166 -20.97 36.31 17.67
CA LEU A 166 -21.69 35.79 18.86
C LEU A 166 -21.50 36.67 20.08
N ARG A 167 -20.28 37.16 20.33
CA ARG A 167 -19.96 38.05 21.44
C ARG A 167 -20.62 39.42 21.28
N GLY A 168 -20.74 39.94 20.04
CA GLY A 168 -21.44 41.16 19.68
C GLY A 168 -22.95 41.03 19.75
N GLY A 169 -23.50 39.86 20.02
CA GLY A 169 -24.95 39.63 20.04
C GLY A 169 -25.59 39.37 18.66
N GLU A 170 -24.74 39.20 17.62
CA GLU A 170 -25.21 38.87 16.25
C GLU A 170 -25.51 37.37 16.13
N GLY A 171 -26.58 37.04 15.41
CA GLY A 171 -26.92 35.67 15.11
C GLY A 171 -25.90 35.03 14.14
N VAL A 172 -25.55 33.78 14.39
CA VAL A 172 -24.78 32.95 13.47
C VAL A 172 -25.65 31.81 12.97
N GLY A 173 -25.92 31.82 11.65
CA GLY A 173 -26.78 30.79 11.05
C GLY A 173 -26.19 29.37 11.17
N TRP A 174 -27.07 28.38 11.28
CA TRP A 174 -26.72 26.97 11.45
C TRP A 174 -25.78 26.43 10.36
N SER A 175 -25.91 26.92 9.12
CA SER A 175 -25.06 26.51 7.99
C SER A 175 -23.57 26.80 8.21
N ARG A 176 -23.22 27.86 8.95
CA ARG A 176 -21.82 28.18 9.29
C ARG A 176 -21.26 27.22 10.31
N TYR A 177 -22.09 26.80 11.29
CA TYR A 177 -21.68 25.75 12.23
C TYR A 177 -21.50 24.42 11.50
N PHE A 178 -22.43 24.07 10.59
CA PHE A 178 -22.31 22.87 9.75
C PHE A 178 -21.03 22.89 8.92
N ALA A 179 -20.75 23.99 8.23
CA ALA A 179 -19.57 24.13 7.39
C ALA A 179 -18.26 24.02 8.21
N LEU A 180 -18.21 24.65 9.39
CA LEU A 180 -17.05 24.53 10.28
C LEU A 180 -16.90 23.10 10.83
N GLY A 181 -18.01 22.45 11.19
CA GLY A 181 -18.02 21.05 11.59
C GLY A 181 -17.55 20.12 10.47
N LEU A 182 -18.06 20.32 9.26
CA LEU A 182 -17.64 19.57 8.07
C LEU A 182 -16.14 19.70 7.82
N LEU A 183 -15.63 20.93 7.86
CA LEU A 183 -14.20 21.21 7.75
C LEU A 183 -13.39 20.49 8.84
N ALA A 184 -13.86 20.53 10.08
CA ALA A 184 -13.22 19.86 11.21
C ALA A 184 -13.21 18.33 11.01
N GLY A 185 -14.31 17.73 10.57
CA GLY A 185 -14.42 16.30 10.30
C GLY A 185 -13.49 15.85 9.18
N VAL A 186 -13.50 16.55 8.05
CA VAL A 186 -12.60 16.31 6.91
C VAL A 186 -11.13 16.47 7.32
N GLY A 187 -10.81 17.52 8.09
CA GLY A 187 -9.46 17.74 8.61
C GLY A 187 -8.98 16.60 9.50
N THR A 188 -9.81 16.18 10.45
CA THR A 188 -9.50 15.09 11.41
C THR A 188 -9.31 13.75 10.67
N TRP A 189 -10.14 13.45 9.67
CA TRP A 189 -9.98 12.29 8.81
C TRP A 189 -8.67 12.37 8.02
N SER A 190 -8.37 13.55 7.45
CA SER A 190 -7.18 13.73 6.61
C SER A 190 -5.87 13.64 7.41
N ASN A 191 -5.79 14.33 8.55
CA ASN A 191 -4.62 14.27 9.43
C ASN A 191 -4.97 14.78 10.84
N MET A 192 -4.82 13.93 11.84
CA MET A 192 -5.16 14.25 13.24
C MET A 192 -4.34 15.41 13.84
N ILE A 193 -3.29 15.87 13.18
CA ILE A 193 -2.47 17.01 13.63
C ILE A 193 -3.29 18.31 13.77
N VAL A 194 -4.45 18.41 13.11
CA VAL A 194 -5.38 19.55 13.18
C VAL A 194 -6.04 19.72 14.56
N VAL A 195 -5.89 18.75 15.48
CA VAL A 195 -6.54 18.76 16.78
C VAL A 195 -6.26 20.06 17.59
N SER A 196 -5.06 20.62 17.46
CA SER A 196 -4.68 21.88 18.13
C SER A 196 -5.49 23.07 17.64
N ALA A 197 -5.71 23.17 16.32
CA ALA A 197 -6.55 24.20 15.73
C ALA A 197 -8.03 24.02 16.09
N LEU A 198 -8.52 22.79 16.04
CA LEU A 198 -9.92 22.48 16.37
C LEU A 198 -10.22 22.75 17.84
N ALA A 199 -9.35 22.37 18.76
CA ALA A 199 -9.49 22.71 20.17
C ALA A 199 -9.52 24.23 20.38
N SER A 200 -8.63 24.97 19.72
CA SER A 200 -8.62 26.43 19.74
C SER A 200 -9.91 27.05 19.19
N ALA A 201 -10.42 26.51 18.08
CA ALA A 201 -11.67 26.94 17.47
C ALA A 201 -12.88 26.72 18.41
N VAL A 202 -12.94 25.57 19.08
CA VAL A 202 -13.98 25.25 20.07
C VAL A 202 -13.93 26.23 21.23
N LEU A 203 -12.74 26.51 21.79
CA LEU A 203 -12.58 27.47 22.92
C LEU A 203 -12.95 28.91 22.51
N LEU A 204 -12.58 29.33 21.29
CA LEU A 204 -13.00 30.64 20.74
C LEU A 204 -14.52 30.76 20.67
N LEU A 205 -15.19 29.73 20.14
CA LEU A 205 -16.64 29.71 20.00
C LEU A 205 -17.33 29.69 21.38
N ALA A 206 -16.87 28.84 22.30
CA ALA A 206 -17.41 28.77 23.66
C ALA A 206 -17.33 30.12 24.39
N HIS A 207 -16.18 30.80 24.27
CA HIS A 207 -16.01 32.16 24.80
C HIS A 207 -16.89 33.17 24.05
N GLY A 208 -17.07 33.08 22.75
CA GLY A 208 -17.99 33.89 21.95
C GLY A 208 -19.44 33.72 22.39
N MET A 209 -19.86 32.49 22.70
CA MET A 209 -21.18 32.15 23.27
C MET A 209 -21.33 32.55 24.73
N ARG A 210 -20.33 33.17 25.37
CA ARG A 210 -20.30 33.49 26.83
C ARG A 210 -20.51 32.23 27.67
N TRP A 211 -20.06 31.06 27.21
CA TRP A 211 -20.24 29.75 27.82
C TRP A 211 -21.72 29.30 27.96
N ARG A 212 -22.65 29.99 27.26
CA ARG A 212 -24.08 29.66 27.29
C ARG A 212 -24.44 28.73 26.18
N ILE A 213 -23.98 27.49 26.27
CA ILE A 213 -24.15 26.41 25.31
C ILE A 213 -25.65 26.13 25.08
N ASP A 214 -26.45 26.24 26.10
CA ASP A 214 -27.92 26.08 26.11
C ASP A 214 -28.59 26.89 25.00
N ARG A 215 -28.16 28.13 24.79
CA ARG A 215 -28.75 29.04 23.81
C ARG A 215 -28.31 28.80 22.35
N HIS A 216 -27.32 27.97 22.17
CA HIS A 216 -26.75 27.71 20.88
C HIS A 216 -26.87 26.24 20.46
N PHE A 217 -27.75 25.47 21.11
CA PHE A 217 -27.90 24.04 20.91
C PHE A 217 -28.08 23.65 19.42
N ALA A 218 -28.98 24.32 18.67
CA ALA A 218 -29.24 24.04 17.26
C ALA A 218 -27.98 24.26 16.40
N GLY A 219 -27.21 25.32 16.67
CA GLY A 219 -25.96 25.59 15.99
C GLY A 219 -24.90 24.50 16.29
N ILE A 220 -24.76 24.14 17.56
CA ILE A 220 -23.81 23.08 17.99
C ILE A 220 -24.21 21.73 17.39
N ALA A 221 -25.49 21.36 17.43
CA ALA A 221 -25.98 20.11 16.83
C ALA A 221 -25.70 20.10 15.33
N SER A 222 -25.92 21.23 14.65
CA SER A 222 -25.57 21.37 13.23
C SER A 222 -24.07 21.22 12.96
N GLY A 223 -23.21 21.78 13.84
CA GLY A 223 -21.76 21.61 13.77
C GLY A 223 -21.34 20.15 13.96
N LEU A 224 -21.94 19.46 14.94
CA LEU A 224 -21.68 18.04 15.18
C LEU A 224 -22.15 17.17 13.98
N ALA A 225 -23.30 17.50 13.39
CA ALA A 225 -23.76 16.83 12.16
C ALA A 225 -22.78 17.05 11.00
N GLY A 226 -22.29 18.28 10.80
CA GLY A 226 -21.25 18.57 9.82
C GLY A 226 -19.96 17.77 10.09
N PHE A 227 -19.53 17.71 11.35
CA PHE A 227 -18.36 16.92 11.74
C PHE A 227 -18.56 15.42 11.42
N ALA A 228 -19.70 14.87 11.77
CA ALA A 228 -20.01 13.46 11.49
C ALA A 228 -19.98 13.16 9.98
N VAL A 229 -20.52 14.07 9.16
CA VAL A 229 -20.47 13.95 7.69
C VAL A 229 -19.02 14.01 7.17
N GLY A 230 -18.22 14.98 7.62
CA GLY A 230 -16.83 15.12 7.20
C GLY A 230 -15.92 13.99 7.67
N PHE A 231 -16.22 13.43 8.84
CA PHE A 231 -15.47 12.33 9.46
C PHE A 231 -15.99 10.94 9.07
N SER A 232 -17.08 10.88 8.31
CA SER A 232 -17.74 9.62 7.93
C SER A 232 -16.84 8.63 7.21
N PRO A 233 -15.87 9.01 6.34
CA PRO A 233 -14.96 8.03 5.73
C PRO A 233 -14.17 7.26 6.78
N TRP A 234 -13.67 7.96 7.83
CA TRP A 234 -12.95 7.34 8.94
C TRP A 234 -13.86 6.42 9.76
N LEU A 235 -15.08 6.87 10.11
CA LEU A 235 -16.03 6.10 10.89
C LEU A 235 -16.45 4.81 10.16
N VAL A 236 -16.84 4.95 8.89
CA VAL A 236 -17.29 3.81 8.08
C VAL A 236 -16.17 2.78 7.90
N TRP A 237 -14.97 3.23 7.64
CA TRP A 237 -13.83 2.32 7.50
C TRP A 237 -13.56 1.57 8.81
N ASN A 238 -13.48 2.25 9.94
CA ASN A 238 -13.20 1.63 11.24
C ASN A 238 -14.29 0.65 11.67
N ALA A 239 -15.55 1.00 11.47
CA ALA A 239 -16.68 0.09 11.74
C ALA A 239 -16.59 -1.22 10.96
N ARG A 240 -15.96 -1.21 9.77
CA ARG A 240 -15.76 -2.39 8.91
C ARG A 240 -14.47 -3.15 9.19
N HIS A 241 -13.48 -2.52 9.81
CA HIS A 241 -12.14 -3.07 10.01
C HIS A 241 -11.77 -3.23 11.50
N GLY A 242 -12.77 -3.48 12.36
CA GLY A 242 -12.53 -3.78 13.78
C GLY A 242 -11.80 -2.68 14.54
N TRP A 243 -12.01 -1.40 14.16
CA TRP A 243 -11.38 -0.22 14.78
C TRP A 243 -9.85 -0.20 14.69
N GLY A 244 -9.29 -0.81 13.66
CA GLY A 244 -7.85 -1.01 13.48
C GLY A 244 -7.03 0.29 13.47
N SER A 245 -7.61 1.45 13.09
CA SER A 245 -6.88 2.72 13.13
C SER A 245 -6.60 3.20 14.56
N LEU A 246 -7.40 2.78 15.56
CA LEU A 246 -7.16 3.14 16.98
C LEU A 246 -5.94 2.41 17.55
N ALA A 247 -5.68 1.19 17.11
CA ALA A 247 -4.49 0.44 17.51
C ALA A 247 -3.19 1.09 17.02
N MET A 248 -3.24 1.79 15.88
CA MET A 248 -2.07 2.50 15.31
C MET A 248 -1.80 3.85 15.99
N SER A 249 -2.77 4.42 16.70
CA SER A 249 -2.61 5.71 17.39
C SER A 249 -1.75 5.64 18.66
N SER A 250 -1.41 4.44 19.12
CA SER A 250 -0.52 4.22 20.27
C SER A 250 0.97 4.47 19.99
N ILE A 251 1.31 4.95 18.80
CA ILE A 251 2.68 5.29 18.41
C ILE A 251 3.14 6.52 19.20
N GLY A 252 3.98 6.30 20.18
CA GLY A 252 4.65 7.33 20.94
C GLY A 252 4.11 7.49 22.37
N GLY A 253 4.73 6.81 23.33
CA GLY A 253 4.50 7.05 24.76
C GLY A 253 4.76 8.52 25.15
N HIS A 254 4.34 8.91 26.36
CA HIS A 254 4.59 10.25 26.89
C HIS A 254 6.10 10.49 27.12
N ALA A 255 6.59 11.65 26.70
CA ALA A 255 7.94 12.09 27.05
C ALA A 255 7.93 12.92 28.34
N PRO A 256 8.92 12.80 29.22
CA PRO A 256 9.08 13.72 30.33
C PRO A 256 9.14 15.17 29.84
N LEU A 257 8.49 16.11 30.56
CA LEU A 257 8.34 17.49 30.09
C LEU A 257 9.68 18.16 29.73
N ARG A 258 10.76 17.89 30.50
CA ARG A 258 12.08 18.42 30.22
C ARG A 258 12.63 17.93 28.88
N GLU A 259 12.50 16.63 28.62
CA GLU A 259 12.90 16.01 27.36
C GLU A 259 12.05 16.54 26.18
N ALA A 260 10.73 16.65 26.40
CA ALA A 260 9.82 17.20 25.42
C ALA A 260 10.17 18.64 25.02
N LEU A 261 10.49 19.51 25.98
CA LEU A 261 10.90 20.91 25.72
C LEU A 261 12.24 20.98 24.97
N SER A 262 13.25 20.20 25.39
CA SER A 262 14.54 20.14 24.71
C SER A 262 14.39 19.67 23.27
N ASN A 263 13.67 18.55 23.08
CA ASN A 263 13.40 18.00 21.77
C ASN A 263 12.61 18.98 20.88
N SER A 264 11.65 19.71 21.46
CA SER A 264 10.84 20.69 20.75
C SER A 264 11.70 21.82 20.16
N TRP A 265 12.66 22.32 20.92
CA TRP A 265 13.60 23.33 20.43
C TRP A 265 14.41 22.81 19.24
N ASP A 266 14.99 21.63 19.35
CA ASP A 266 15.77 21.02 18.27
C ASP A 266 14.92 20.80 17.01
N ARG A 267 13.66 20.40 17.15
CA ARG A 267 12.74 20.23 16.00
C ARG A 267 12.36 21.55 15.36
N PHE A 268 12.18 22.59 16.17
CA PHE A 268 11.93 23.94 15.65
C PHE A 268 13.15 24.48 14.87
N LEU A 269 14.37 24.21 15.33
CA LEU A 269 15.58 24.51 14.58
C LEU A 269 15.63 23.76 13.24
N LEU A 270 15.31 22.46 13.23
CA LEU A 270 15.25 21.65 12.02
C LEU A 270 14.20 22.14 11.03
N LEU A 271 13.15 22.83 11.49
CA LEU A 271 12.16 23.46 10.61
C LEU A 271 12.78 24.56 9.74
N GLN A 272 13.78 25.28 10.27
CA GLN A 272 14.49 26.34 9.54
C GLN A 272 15.46 25.78 8.49
N ASP A 273 16.12 24.66 8.79
CA ASP A 273 17.03 23.99 7.88
C ASP A 273 17.15 22.50 8.23
N ALA A 274 16.63 21.63 7.36
CA ALA A 274 16.67 20.17 7.57
C ALA A 274 18.09 19.58 7.54
N GLY A 275 19.05 20.30 6.98
CA GLY A 275 20.46 19.88 6.90
C GLY A 275 21.35 20.54 7.95
N ALA A 276 20.79 21.39 8.84
CA ALA A 276 21.58 22.10 9.83
C ALA A 276 22.24 21.13 10.82
N ALA A 277 23.57 21.09 10.83
CA ALA A 277 24.30 20.47 11.91
C ALA A 277 23.89 21.12 13.25
N ALA A 278 23.84 20.35 14.32
CA ALA A 278 23.42 20.82 15.65
C ALA A 278 24.17 22.10 16.16
N GLY A 279 25.23 22.50 15.51
CA GLY A 279 26.04 23.68 15.81
C GLY A 279 25.82 24.90 14.92
N SER A 280 25.04 24.86 13.85
CA SER A 280 24.95 25.97 12.89
C SER A 280 24.23 27.19 13.48
N LEU A 281 24.88 28.36 13.35
CA LEU A 281 24.44 29.62 13.96
C LEU A 281 23.23 30.23 13.24
N LEU A 282 23.21 30.18 11.90
CA LEU A 282 22.17 30.80 11.08
C LEU A 282 20.74 30.30 11.35
N PRO A 283 20.45 29.01 11.36
CA PRO A 283 19.13 28.52 11.74
C PRO A 283 18.71 28.91 13.16
N ARG A 284 19.65 28.97 14.10
CA ARG A 284 19.38 29.44 15.49
C ARG A 284 18.97 30.90 15.51
N ILE A 285 19.70 31.77 14.79
CA ILE A 285 19.33 33.20 14.66
C ILE A 285 17.95 33.34 14.01
N MET A 286 17.68 32.63 12.93
CA MET A 286 16.39 32.68 12.23
C MET A 286 15.26 32.21 13.12
N ALA A 287 15.43 31.10 13.86
CA ALA A 287 14.46 30.56 14.80
C ALA A 287 14.19 31.53 15.95
N ALA A 288 15.23 32.05 16.59
CA ALA A 288 15.12 33.02 17.68
C ALA A 288 14.44 34.33 17.22
N SER A 289 14.78 34.81 16.02
CA SER A 289 14.17 35.99 15.43
C SER A 289 12.67 35.79 15.13
N ALA A 290 12.29 34.63 14.58
CA ALA A 290 10.87 34.30 14.31
C ALA A 290 10.06 34.20 15.62
N LEU A 291 10.59 33.53 16.64
CA LEU A 291 9.95 33.44 17.95
C LEU A 291 9.90 34.79 18.67
N GLY A 292 10.99 35.58 18.57
CA GLY A 292 11.05 36.92 19.14
C GLY A 292 9.99 37.84 18.52
N LEU A 293 9.84 37.84 17.19
CA LEU A 293 8.77 38.59 16.50
C LEU A 293 7.38 38.10 16.93
N ALA A 294 7.14 36.80 17.04
CA ALA A 294 5.87 36.24 17.47
C ALA A 294 5.55 36.63 18.93
N ALA A 295 6.52 36.55 19.83
CA ALA A 295 6.37 36.99 21.22
C ALA A 295 6.09 38.49 21.33
N ALA A 296 6.82 39.31 20.56
CA ALA A 296 6.61 40.76 20.49
C ALA A 296 5.21 41.10 19.96
N GLY A 297 4.72 40.37 18.95
CA GLY A 297 3.36 40.51 18.41
C GLY A 297 2.27 40.09 19.40
N ALA A 298 2.50 39.00 20.16
CA ALA A 298 1.58 38.59 21.22
C ALA A 298 1.51 39.64 22.32
N ALA A 299 2.65 40.21 22.76
CA ALA A 299 2.70 41.30 23.71
C ALA A 299 1.96 42.56 23.23
N ALA A 300 2.17 42.93 21.95
CA ALA A 300 1.45 44.05 21.31
C ALA A 300 -0.06 43.81 21.29
N ALA A 301 -0.51 42.58 20.90
CA ALA A 301 -1.90 42.20 20.93
C ALA A 301 -2.55 42.31 22.30
N PHE A 302 -1.83 41.88 23.34
CA PHE A 302 -2.29 42.01 24.73
C PHE A 302 -2.38 43.45 25.17
N ALA A 303 -1.39 44.27 24.87
CA ALA A 303 -1.37 45.68 25.25
C ALA A 303 -2.55 46.48 24.65
N GLU A 304 -2.95 46.10 23.41
CA GLU A 304 -3.99 46.80 22.65
C GLU A 304 -5.38 46.19 22.74
N ARG A 305 -5.57 45.12 23.57
CA ARG A 305 -6.81 44.39 23.64
C ARG A 305 -8.04 45.21 23.96
N ARG A 306 -7.86 46.34 24.74
CA ARG A 306 -8.96 47.22 25.15
C ARG A 306 -9.41 48.17 24.03
N ARG A 307 -8.54 48.48 23.05
CA ARG A 307 -8.78 49.39 21.92
C ARG A 307 -9.21 48.67 20.65
N ALA A 308 -8.94 47.40 20.58
CA ALA A 308 -9.24 46.59 19.40
C ALA A 308 -10.75 46.25 19.31
N SER A 309 -11.26 46.19 18.08
CA SER A 309 -12.61 45.68 17.85
C SER A 309 -12.74 44.21 18.27
N LEU A 310 -13.98 43.74 18.46
CA LEU A 310 -14.23 42.31 18.77
C LEU A 310 -13.59 41.39 17.74
N ARG A 311 -13.68 41.75 16.46
CA ARG A 311 -13.11 40.95 15.36
C ARG A 311 -11.60 40.84 15.46
N GLU A 312 -10.91 41.97 15.68
CA GLU A 312 -9.45 41.96 15.89
C GLU A 312 -9.05 41.17 17.12
N ASN A 313 -9.76 41.36 18.25
CA ASN A 313 -9.45 40.63 19.48
C ASN A 313 -9.59 39.13 19.34
N TYR A 314 -10.66 38.64 18.67
CA TYR A 314 -10.83 37.22 18.44
C TYR A 314 -9.80 36.65 17.45
N ALA A 315 -9.45 37.39 16.41
CA ALA A 315 -8.41 36.99 15.47
C ALA A 315 -7.02 36.89 16.14
N ARG A 316 -6.67 37.85 17.01
CA ARG A 316 -5.44 37.87 17.84
C ARG A 316 -5.43 36.73 18.86
N SER A 317 -6.54 36.57 19.60
CA SER A 317 -6.70 35.47 20.57
C SER A 317 -6.60 34.10 19.91
N GLY A 318 -7.12 33.98 18.67
CA GLY A 318 -7.01 32.76 17.88
C GLY A 318 -5.57 32.37 17.62
N ALA A 319 -4.69 33.32 17.28
CA ALA A 319 -3.29 33.05 17.04
C ALA A 319 -2.55 32.64 18.33
N ILE A 320 -2.80 33.36 19.43
CA ILE A 320 -2.18 33.04 20.73
C ILE A 320 -2.63 31.65 21.21
N LEU A 321 -3.95 31.40 21.16
CA LEU A 321 -4.53 30.15 21.63
C LEU A 321 -4.05 28.96 20.78
N PHE A 322 -4.04 29.10 19.46
CA PHE A 322 -3.55 28.07 18.57
C PHE A 322 -2.07 27.73 18.84
N CYS A 323 -1.20 28.72 18.94
CA CYS A 323 0.20 28.50 19.27
C CYS A 323 0.39 27.83 20.63
N ALA A 324 -0.38 28.21 21.63
CA ALA A 324 -0.34 27.62 22.96
C ALA A 324 -0.86 26.17 22.97
N MET A 325 -2.00 25.92 22.30
CA MET A 325 -2.58 24.57 22.23
C MET A 325 -1.68 23.63 21.40
N PHE A 326 -1.07 24.14 20.33
CA PHE A 326 -0.11 23.37 19.57
C PHE A 326 1.10 22.96 20.42
N ALA A 327 1.70 23.92 21.13
CA ALA A 327 2.82 23.67 22.02
C ALA A 327 2.45 22.67 23.13
N LEU A 328 1.25 22.80 23.74
CA LEU A 328 0.76 21.89 24.77
C LEU A 328 0.57 20.46 24.23
N VAL A 329 -0.15 20.29 23.12
CA VAL A 329 -0.44 18.98 22.52
C VAL A 329 0.86 18.28 22.10
N PHE A 330 1.79 19.00 21.49
CA PHE A 330 3.05 18.41 21.04
C PHE A 330 4.02 18.16 22.19
N ALA A 331 4.11 19.05 23.18
CA ALA A 331 4.95 18.84 24.36
C ALA A 331 4.54 17.59 25.15
N THR A 332 3.25 17.25 25.15
CA THR A 332 2.73 16.07 25.86
C THR A 332 2.70 14.80 25.00
N SER A 333 2.93 14.90 23.71
CA SER A 333 2.90 13.76 22.77
C SER A 333 4.25 13.09 22.60
N GLY A 334 4.25 11.78 22.35
CA GLY A 334 5.46 11.02 22.01
C GLY A 334 6.10 11.42 20.67
N PHE A 335 5.42 12.23 19.83
CA PHE A 335 5.97 12.74 18.57
C PHE A 335 7.21 13.63 18.75
N THR A 336 7.45 14.19 19.94
CA THR A 336 8.67 14.92 20.26
C THR A 336 9.91 14.05 20.24
N ARG A 337 9.78 12.73 20.41
CA ARG A 337 10.90 11.76 20.34
C ARG A 337 11.31 11.43 18.90
N THR A 338 10.44 11.68 17.93
CA THR A 338 10.75 11.42 16.51
C THR A 338 11.69 12.50 15.97
N ASN A 339 12.78 12.09 15.29
CA ASN A 339 13.75 13.03 14.71
C ASN A 339 13.25 13.67 13.41
N THR A 340 12.06 14.31 13.42
CA THR A 340 11.47 14.88 12.21
C THR A 340 10.80 16.21 12.46
N ALA A 341 11.16 17.23 11.68
CA ALA A 341 10.57 18.56 11.72
C ALA A 341 9.15 18.63 11.14
N ARG A 342 8.69 17.60 10.43
CA ARG A 342 7.40 17.60 9.70
C ARG A 342 6.19 17.86 10.60
N TYR A 343 6.20 17.39 11.82
CA TYR A 343 5.11 17.57 12.76
C TYR A 343 4.98 19.00 13.28
N TRP A 344 6.02 19.85 13.09
CA TRP A 344 6.04 21.26 13.50
C TRP A 344 5.58 22.22 12.39
N VAL A 345 5.44 21.71 11.16
CA VAL A 345 4.97 22.49 10.00
C VAL A 345 3.65 23.22 10.26
N PRO A 346 2.62 22.62 10.90
CA PRO A 346 1.34 23.30 11.18
C PRO A 346 1.43 24.47 12.17
N TRP A 347 2.50 24.61 12.94
CA TRP A 347 2.69 25.72 13.85
C TRP A 347 3.00 27.07 13.16
N ALA A 348 3.59 26.97 11.96
CA ALA A 348 4.07 28.16 11.23
C ALA A 348 2.99 29.24 10.94
N PRO A 349 1.74 28.91 10.56
CA PRO A 349 0.71 29.93 10.36
C PRO A 349 0.41 30.77 11.60
N GLY A 350 0.27 30.16 12.76
CA GLY A 350 0.04 30.88 14.01
C GLY A 350 1.18 31.84 14.36
N LEU A 351 2.43 31.37 14.24
CA LEU A 351 3.61 32.21 14.44
C LEU A 351 3.69 33.37 13.46
N ALA A 352 3.34 33.15 12.19
CA ALA A 352 3.32 34.20 11.16
C ALA A 352 2.26 35.27 11.48
N VAL A 353 1.06 34.87 11.94
CA VAL A 353 0.05 35.85 12.38
C VAL A 353 0.56 36.63 13.60
N LEU A 354 1.11 35.97 14.61
CA LEU A 354 1.68 36.67 15.76
C LEU A 354 2.81 37.64 15.36
N ALA A 355 3.76 37.20 14.53
CA ALA A 355 4.85 38.07 14.05
C ALA A 355 4.30 39.31 13.28
N SER A 356 3.22 39.13 12.51
CA SER A 356 2.59 40.19 11.75
C SER A 356 1.99 41.30 12.65
N LEU A 357 1.57 40.95 13.86
CA LEU A 357 1.03 41.92 14.84
C LEU A 357 2.12 42.86 15.37
N ALA A 358 3.38 42.42 15.47
CA ALA A 358 4.49 43.30 15.80
C ALA A 358 4.70 44.38 14.72
N CYS A 359 4.53 44.01 13.44
CA CYS A 359 4.63 44.92 12.31
C CYS A 359 3.42 45.89 12.19
N ALA A 360 2.27 45.53 12.78
CA ALA A 360 1.03 46.31 12.74
C ALA A 360 0.81 47.16 14.00
N ALA A 361 1.67 47.05 15.03
CA ALA A 361 1.46 47.70 16.33
C ALA A 361 1.30 49.24 16.20
N PRO A 362 0.14 49.79 16.60
CA PRO A 362 -0.08 51.25 16.51
C PRO A 362 0.69 52.06 17.56
N GLY A 363 1.01 53.30 17.23
CA GLY A 363 1.63 54.26 18.17
C GLY A 363 3.13 54.08 18.45
N ARG A 364 3.76 52.98 18.06
CA ARG A 364 5.18 52.65 18.33
C ARG A 364 6.02 52.63 17.04
N ARG A 365 6.27 53.81 16.42
CA ARG A 365 6.91 53.87 15.11
C ARG A 365 8.27 53.14 15.03
N ALA A 366 9.17 53.39 16.00
CA ALA A 366 10.49 52.75 15.99
C ALA A 366 10.41 51.22 16.18
N PHE A 367 9.56 50.75 17.09
CA PHE A 367 9.32 49.32 17.31
C PHE A 367 8.78 48.65 16.03
N ARG A 368 7.80 49.26 15.40
CA ARG A 368 7.20 48.78 14.16
C ARG A 368 8.23 48.72 13.02
N ALA A 369 9.04 49.79 12.90
CA ALA A 369 10.08 49.83 11.89
C ALA A 369 11.13 48.72 12.10
N ALA A 370 11.53 48.46 13.35
CA ALA A 370 12.41 47.36 13.71
C ALA A 370 11.80 45.99 13.42
N ALA A 371 10.50 45.80 13.74
CA ALA A 371 9.78 44.56 13.43
C ALA A 371 9.70 44.31 11.90
N TRP A 372 9.42 45.35 11.13
CA TRP A 372 9.43 45.26 9.66
C TRP A 372 10.83 44.95 9.11
N ALA A 373 11.85 45.63 9.59
CA ALA A 373 13.23 45.36 9.17
C ALA A 373 13.64 43.90 9.44
N LEU A 374 13.32 43.40 10.62
CA LEU A 374 13.60 42.01 11.00
C LEU A 374 12.81 41.01 10.15
N LEU A 375 11.52 41.26 9.91
CA LEU A 375 10.67 40.42 9.04
C LEU A 375 11.22 40.37 7.62
N VAL A 376 11.62 41.52 7.06
CA VAL A 376 12.19 41.59 5.71
C VAL A 376 13.49 40.79 5.64
N VAL A 377 14.40 40.97 6.61
CA VAL A 377 15.66 40.21 6.66
C VAL A 377 15.40 38.70 6.75
N LEU A 378 14.45 38.27 7.61
CA LEU A 378 14.06 36.88 7.71
C LEU A 378 13.49 36.36 6.38
N SER A 379 12.58 37.11 5.74
CA SER A 379 11.96 36.71 4.47
C SER A 379 12.99 36.61 3.35
N PHE A 380 13.99 37.50 3.30
CA PHE A 380 15.10 37.40 2.34
C PHE A 380 15.98 36.18 2.62
N GLY A 381 16.34 35.91 3.89
CA GLY A 381 17.12 34.73 4.27
C GLY A 381 16.37 33.43 3.91
N GLN A 382 15.08 33.34 4.23
CA GLN A 382 14.24 32.19 3.87
C GLN A 382 14.08 32.07 2.35
N GLY A 383 13.95 33.18 1.63
CA GLY A 383 13.92 33.24 0.18
C GLY A 383 15.19 32.69 -0.47
N ALA A 384 16.34 33.11 0.02
CA ALA A 384 17.64 32.62 -0.46
C ALA A 384 17.77 31.09 -0.24
N GLN A 385 17.39 30.61 0.95
CA GLN A 385 17.35 29.16 1.24
C GLN A 385 16.38 28.41 0.34
N ALA A 386 15.16 28.94 0.13
CA ALA A 386 14.16 28.32 -0.72
C ALA A 386 14.62 28.24 -2.18
N LEU A 387 15.18 29.31 -2.73
CA LEU A 387 15.69 29.35 -4.11
C LEU A 387 16.90 28.38 -4.29
N SER A 388 17.82 28.35 -3.33
CA SER A 388 18.93 27.40 -3.31
C SER A 388 18.39 25.94 -3.26
N SER A 389 17.41 25.70 -2.40
CA SER A 389 16.74 24.39 -2.29
C SER A 389 16.01 23.99 -3.58
N LEU A 390 15.34 24.92 -4.26
CA LEU A 390 14.70 24.67 -5.55
C LEU A 390 15.72 24.17 -6.59
N ALA A 391 16.84 24.87 -6.71
CA ALA A 391 17.89 24.49 -7.65
C ALA A 391 18.48 23.10 -7.31
N ALA A 392 18.76 22.84 -6.02
CA ALA A 392 19.26 21.54 -5.56
C ALA A 392 18.23 20.42 -5.78
N THR A 393 16.97 20.66 -5.42
CA THR A 393 15.87 19.71 -5.61
C THR A 393 15.64 19.41 -7.09
N GLY A 394 15.71 20.42 -7.96
CA GLY A 394 15.56 20.24 -9.41
C GLY A 394 16.66 19.36 -10.01
N ARG A 395 17.93 19.58 -9.59
CA ARG A 395 19.04 18.72 -10.00
C ARG A 395 18.85 17.28 -9.51
N LYS A 396 18.55 17.11 -8.22
CA LYS A 396 18.28 15.80 -7.62
C LYS A 396 17.12 15.08 -8.32
N SER A 397 16.05 15.81 -8.60
CA SER A 397 14.85 15.29 -9.28
C SER A 397 15.15 14.79 -10.68
N SER A 398 15.92 15.57 -11.47
CA SER A 398 16.34 15.16 -12.81
C SER A 398 17.25 13.93 -12.76
N ALA A 399 18.18 13.88 -11.81
CA ALA A 399 19.04 12.71 -11.59
C ALA A 399 18.22 11.46 -11.18
N THR A 400 17.22 11.64 -10.30
CA THR A 400 16.32 10.55 -9.91
C THR A 400 15.55 10.00 -11.11
N LEU A 401 14.99 10.86 -11.95
CA LEU A 401 14.26 10.41 -13.15
C LEU A 401 15.17 9.71 -14.16
N ALA A 402 16.41 10.18 -14.33
CA ALA A 402 17.41 9.51 -15.16
C ALA A 402 17.75 8.12 -14.61
N ALA A 403 18.03 8.03 -13.30
CA ALA A 403 18.31 6.75 -12.64
C ALA A 403 17.12 5.78 -12.71
N CYS A 404 15.87 6.27 -12.56
CA CYS A 404 14.68 5.42 -12.73
C CYS A 404 14.62 4.80 -14.13
N ARG A 405 14.89 5.58 -15.19
CA ARG A 405 14.90 5.07 -16.57
C ARG A 405 16.01 4.05 -16.78
N GLU A 406 17.19 4.31 -16.27
CA GLU A 406 18.35 3.42 -16.37
C GLU A 406 18.10 2.10 -15.65
N ILE A 407 17.54 2.15 -14.42
CA ILE A 407 17.15 0.96 -13.67
C ILE A 407 16.06 0.19 -14.41
N GLY A 408 15.03 0.87 -14.94
CA GLY A 408 13.98 0.23 -15.73
C GLY A 408 14.51 -0.47 -16.97
N ALA A 409 15.47 0.15 -17.66
CA ALA A 409 16.14 -0.49 -18.81
C ALA A 409 16.99 -1.70 -18.39
N ALA A 410 17.65 -1.64 -17.23
CA ALA A 410 18.41 -2.75 -16.68
C ALA A 410 17.50 -3.92 -16.30
N LEU A 411 16.38 -3.68 -15.62
CA LEU A 411 15.39 -4.71 -15.29
C LEU A 411 14.79 -5.35 -16.52
N ALA A 412 14.47 -4.55 -17.54
CA ALA A 412 13.98 -5.09 -18.82
C ALA A 412 15.00 -5.99 -19.53
N ARG A 413 16.30 -5.61 -19.51
CA ARG A 413 17.38 -6.45 -20.05
C ARG A 413 17.56 -7.74 -19.24
N ALA A 414 17.43 -7.66 -17.92
CA ALA A 414 17.50 -8.81 -17.02
C ALA A 414 16.28 -9.76 -17.17
N GLY A 415 15.24 -9.35 -17.89
CA GLY A 415 13.97 -10.09 -17.93
C GLY A 415 13.27 -10.15 -16.58
N ALA A 416 13.65 -9.25 -15.64
CA ALA A 416 13.07 -9.22 -14.30
C ALA A 416 11.69 -8.58 -14.32
N ASP A 417 10.78 -9.06 -13.46
CA ASP A 417 9.43 -8.52 -13.26
C ASP A 417 9.27 -7.85 -11.88
N ALA A 418 10.25 -8.09 -10.98
CA ALA A 418 10.30 -7.47 -9.67
C ALA A 418 11.72 -7.04 -9.29
N LEU A 419 11.81 -6.05 -8.39
CA LEU A 419 13.05 -5.59 -7.80
C LEU A 419 12.92 -5.51 -6.28
N LEU A 420 13.72 -6.30 -5.58
CA LEU A 420 13.91 -6.16 -4.14
C LEU A 420 14.99 -5.11 -3.88
N ALA A 421 14.60 -4.01 -3.24
CA ALA A 421 15.43 -2.82 -3.11
C ALA A 421 15.11 -2.04 -1.82
N PRO A 422 16.03 -1.19 -1.33
CA PRO A 422 15.76 -0.31 -0.20
C PRO A 422 14.54 0.60 -0.45
N VAL A 423 13.88 1.04 0.63
CA VAL A 423 12.68 1.89 0.59
C VAL A 423 12.87 3.18 -0.23
N GLN A 424 14.10 3.69 -0.30
CA GLN A 424 14.46 4.86 -1.11
C GLN A 424 14.25 4.65 -2.62
N MET A 425 14.09 3.41 -3.06
CA MET A 425 13.82 3.06 -4.47
C MET A 425 12.32 2.92 -4.80
N PHE A 426 11.43 3.08 -3.85
CA PHE A 426 9.97 3.04 -4.08
C PHE A 426 9.45 4.04 -5.13
N PRO A 427 10.08 5.21 -5.35
CA PRO A 427 9.73 6.06 -6.47
C PRO A 427 9.71 5.37 -7.84
N LEU A 428 10.46 4.27 -8.00
CA LEU A 428 10.45 3.46 -9.22
C LEU A 428 9.07 2.91 -9.56
N ASN A 429 8.25 2.51 -8.57
CA ASN A 429 6.91 2.00 -8.82
C ASN A 429 6.06 3.01 -9.59
N PHE A 430 6.13 4.29 -9.20
CA PHE A 430 5.44 5.35 -9.91
C PHE A 430 6.14 5.73 -11.23
N ALA A 431 7.46 5.90 -11.20
CA ALA A 431 8.22 6.38 -12.34
C ALA A 431 8.28 5.39 -13.52
N LEU A 432 8.11 4.09 -13.25
CA LEU A 432 8.11 3.01 -14.23
C LEU A 432 6.70 2.45 -14.49
N ASP A 433 5.66 3.21 -14.16
CA ASP A 433 4.25 2.86 -14.41
C ASP A 433 3.86 1.46 -13.88
N GLU A 434 4.42 1.10 -12.71
CA GLU A 434 4.23 -0.21 -12.07
C GLU A 434 4.58 -1.42 -12.96
N ARG A 435 5.38 -1.20 -14.02
CA ARG A 435 5.83 -2.29 -14.91
C ARG A 435 6.63 -3.35 -14.15
N PHE A 436 7.34 -2.93 -13.11
CA PHE A 436 8.10 -3.77 -12.21
C PHE A 436 7.59 -3.58 -10.79
N ALA A 437 7.50 -4.68 -10.03
CA ALA A 437 7.13 -4.60 -8.63
C ALA A 437 8.36 -4.28 -7.77
N VAL A 438 8.51 -3.04 -7.33
CA VAL A 438 9.64 -2.62 -6.49
C VAL A 438 9.23 -2.64 -5.03
N SER A 439 9.88 -3.48 -4.23
CA SER A 439 9.55 -3.70 -2.82
C SER A 439 10.80 -3.85 -1.97
N ASN A 440 10.71 -3.50 -0.68
CA ASN A 440 11.74 -3.85 0.31
C ASN A 440 11.37 -5.10 1.12
N GLY A 441 10.24 -5.74 0.80
CA GLY A 441 9.76 -6.94 1.46
C GLY A 441 9.27 -6.75 2.91
N ARG A 442 9.44 -5.56 3.49
CA ARG A 442 9.20 -5.31 4.93
C ARG A 442 8.08 -4.31 5.23
N GLN A 443 7.78 -3.41 4.30
CA GLN A 443 6.82 -2.34 4.55
C GLN A 443 5.54 -2.55 3.74
N LYS A 444 4.41 -2.56 4.44
CA LYS A 444 3.07 -2.64 3.85
C LYS A 444 2.61 -1.28 3.34
N PHE A 445 3.29 -0.69 2.33
CA PHE A 445 2.78 0.53 1.73
C PHE A 445 1.63 0.25 0.76
N TYR A 446 1.84 -0.64 -0.17
CA TYR A 446 0.82 -1.05 -1.12
C TYR A 446 0.93 -2.56 -1.31
N GLU A 447 0.02 -3.27 -0.69
CA GLU A 447 0.02 -4.73 -0.61
C GLU A 447 0.09 -5.43 -1.98
N PRO A 448 -0.62 -4.95 -3.03
CA PRO A 448 -0.52 -5.56 -4.35
C PRO A 448 0.89 -5.56 -4.96
N ILE A 449 1.67 -4.49 -4.79
CA ILE A 449 3.06 -4.45 -5.28
C ILE A 449 3.95 -5.37 -4.45
N LEU A 450 3.81 -5.34 -3.12
CA LEU A 450 4.56 -6.24 -2.24
C LEU A 450 4.36 -7.71 -2.66
N ARG A 451 3.12 -8.11 -2.86
CA ARG A 451 2.76 -9.47 -3.26
C ARG A 451 3.26 -9.85 -4.64
N ARG A 452 3.19 -8.93 -5.61
CA ARG A 452 3.82 -9.15 -6.92
C ARG A 452 5.31 -9.40 -6.82
N ALA A 453 6.01 -8.65 -5.97
CA ALA A 453 7.45 -8.85 -5.75
C ALA A 453 7.74 -10.19 -5.05
N GLU A 454 6.93 -10.57 -4.06
CA GLU A 454 7.07 -11.85 -3.36
C GLU A 454 6.81 -13.07 -4.27
N LEU A 455 5.89 -12.93 -5.23
CA LEU A 455 5.49 -14.00 -6.14
C LEU A 455 6.26 -14.01 -7.46
N SER A 456 7.20 -13.09 -7.63
CA SER A 456 7.99 -12.98 -8.85
C SER A 456 8.74 -14.27 -9.17
N ASP A 457 8.67 -14.69 -10.42
CA ASP A 457 9.44 -15.81 -10.93
C ASP A 457 10.83 -15.39 -11.43
N ALA A 458 11.03 -14.09 -11.67
CA ALA A 458 12.28 -13.51 -12.13
C ALA A 458 12.65 -12.26 -11.29
N PRO A 459 12.81 -12.39 -9.95
CA PRO A 459 13.15 -11.27 -9.11
C PRO A 459 14.59 -10.82 -9.35
N ALA A 460 14.80 -9.51 -9.35
CA ALA A 460 16.11 -8.89 -9.27
C ALA A 460 16.33 -8.28 -7.87
N TYR A 461 17.57 -8.05 -7.52
CA TYR A 461 17.98 -7.51 -6.22
C TYR A 461 18.89 -6.30 -6.45
N SER A 462 18.66 -5.22 -5.72
CA SER A 462 19.63 -4.12 -5.67
C SER A 462 20.81 -4.54 -4.79
N SER A 463 22.05 -4.31 -5.22
CA SER A 463 23.26 -4.69 -4.47
C SER A 463 23.34 -4.06 -3.08
N ASP A 464 22.68 -2.92 -2.86
CA ASP A 464 22.56 -2.24 -1.58
C ASP A 464 21.34 -2.68 -0.74
N PHE A 465 20.57 -3.65 -1.22
CA PHE A 465 19.43 -4.20 -0.49
C PHE A 465 19.90 -5.14 0.63
N ASN A 466 19.90 -4.66 1.88
CA ASN A 466 20.27 -5.44 3.07
C ASN A 466 21.57 -6.26 2.90
N GLY A 467 22.53 -5.76 2.14
CA GLY A 467 23.75 -6.51 1.88
C GLY A 467 23.54 -7.72 0.96
N ALA A 468 22.56 -7.68 0.04
CA ALA A 468 22.20 -8.83 -0.82
C ALA A 468 23.42 -9.43 -1.54
N GLY A 469 24.30 -8.59 -2.07
CA GLY A 469 25.53 -9.09 -2.74
C GLY A 469 26.45 -9.87 -1.80
N ALA A 470 26.69 -9.38 -0.60
CA ALA A 470 27.50 -10.06 0.42
C ALA A 470 26.81 -11.36 0.89
N PHE A 471 25.49 -11.31 1.12
CA PHE A 471 24.69 -12.47 1.46
C PHE A 471 24.78 -13.56 0.38
N LEU A 472 24.61 -13.21 -0.89
CA LEU A 472 24.69 -14.15 -2.01
C LEU A 472 26.09 -14.77 -2.14
N ALA A 473 27.13 -13.95 -1.98
CA ALA A 473 28.51 -14.43 -1.98
C ALA A 473 28.77 -15.37 -0.80
N GLN A 474 28.34 -15.02 0.39
CA GLN A 474 28.42 -15.85 1.59
C GLN A 474 27.69 -17.19 1.43
N GLN A 475 26.58 -17.22 0.71
CA GLN A 475 25.82 -18.43 0.40
C GLN A 475 26.42 -19.26 -0.76
N GLY A 476 27.50 -18.81 -1.40
CA GLY A 476 28.08 -19.46 -2.58
C GLY A 476 27.11 -19.45 -3.78
N ALA A 477 26.23 -18.47 -3.84
CA ALA A 477 25.29 -18.31 -4.95
C ALA A 477 25.99 -17.78 -6.21
N GLN A 478 25.43 -18.11 -7.37
CA GLN A 478 25.79 -17.55 -8.66
C GLN A 478 24.71 -16.56 -9.09
N TRP A 479 25.09 -15.45 -9.68
CA TRP A 479 24.17 -14.45 -10.22
C TRP A 479 24.81 -13.69 -11.37
N GLU A 480 23.98 -13.06 -12.18
CA GLU A 480 24.39 -12.06 -13.16
C GLU A 480 24.17 -10.66 -12.57
N SER A 481 24.89 -9.67 -13.09
CA SER A 481 24.74 -8.29 -12.62
C SER A 481 24.81 -7.28 -13.76
N ILE A 482 24.00 -6.21 -13.61
CA ILE A 482 24.03 -5.04 -14.49
C ILE A 482 24.36 -3.83 -13.61
N ALA A 483 25.49 -3.14 -13.91
CA ALA A 483 25.86 -1.92 -13.24
C ALA A 483 24.92 -0.78 -13.64
N VAL A 484 24.41 -0.04 -12.64
CA VAL A 484 23.56 1.15 -12.80
C VAL A 484 24.04 2.24 -11.84
N GLY A 485 24.82 3.17 -12.35
CA GLY A 485 25.44 4.19 -11.53
C GLY A 485 26.38 3.59 -10.47
N ARG A 486 26.09 3.84 -9.18
CA ARG A 486 26.86 3.29 -8.05
C ARG A 486 26.34 1.94 -7.54
N ARG A 487 25.32 1.37 -8.16
CA ARG A 487 24.65 0.14 -7.75
C ARG A 487 24.77 -0.91 -8.84
N SER A 488 24.54 -2.15 -8.46
CA SER A 488 24.34 -3.25 -9.40
C SER A 488 22.96 -3.85 -9.19
N ILE A 489 22.31 -4.21 -10.28
CA ILE A 489 21.10 -5.02 -10.28
C ILE A 489 21.55 -6.47 -10.43
N LEU A 490 21.32 -7.27 -9.40
CA LEU A 490 21.65 -8.69 -9.35
C LEU A 490 20.44 -9.47 -9.82
N TYR A 491 20.59 -10.36 -10.80
CA TYR A 491 19.49 -11.12 -11.37
C TYR A 491 19.96 -12.53 -11.73
N ASP A 492 19.03 -13.40 -12.12
CA ASP A 492 19.29 -14.81 -12.40
C ASP A 492 20.06 -15.49 -11.26
N VAL A 493 19.62 -15.19 -10.03
CA VAL A 493 20.27 -15.66 -8.82
C VAL A 493 20.00 -17.16 -8.66
N ARG A 494 21.07 -17.95 -8.61
CA ARG A 494 21.02 -19.42 -8.52
C ARG A 494 21.92 -19.89 -7.39
N ARG A 495 21.46 -20.92 -6.68
CA ARG A 495 22.26 -21.65 -5.70
C ARG A 495 22.66 -22.99 -6.31
N SER A 496 23.92 -23.37 -6.16
CA SER A 496 24.33 -24.76 -6.43
C SER A 496 23.50 -25.71 -5.54
N PRO A 497 22.95 -26.79 -6.09
CA PRO A 497 22.22 -27.75 -5.29
C PRO A 497 23.18 -28.41 -4.28
N VAL A 498 23.13 -27.95 -3.04
CA VAL A 498 23.83 -28.59 -1.91
C VAL A 498 22.78 -29.33 -1.13
N SER A 499 22.92 -30.64 -1.04
CA SER A 499 22.12 -31.43 -0.12
C SER A 499 22.62 -31.18 1.30
N LEU A 500 21.77 -30.54 2.12
CA LEU A 500 22.07 -30.28 3.52
C LEU A 500 21.19 -31.15 4.41
N ARG A 501 21.77 -31.59 5.51
CA ARG A 501 21.10 -32.38 6.53
C ARG A 501 21.27 -31.75 7.89
N GLU A 502 20.23 -31.74 8.70
CA GLU A 502 20.27 -31.26 10.07
C GLU A 502 21.12 -32.20 10.94
N ILE A 503 21.97 -31.62 11.80
CA ILE A 503 22.62 -32.33 12.87
C ILE A 503 21.54 -32.63 13.92
N PRO A 504 21.25 -33.91 14.20
CA PRO A 504 20.17 -34.28 15.11
C PRO A 504 20.37 -33.72 16.51
N ALA A 505 19.28 -33.37 17.20
CA ALA A 505 19.33 -32.90 18.59
C ALA A 505 20.06 -33.88 19.55
N GLY A 506 20.08 -35.20 19.23
CA GLY A 506 20.85 -36.21 19.98
C GLY A 506 22.36 -36.04 19.86
N GLU A 507 22.88 -35.44 18.81
CA GLU A 507 24.29 -35.13 18.60
C GLU A 507 24.73 -33.81 19.27
N ILE A 508 23.79 -33.02 19.80
CA ILE A 508 24.05 -31.82 20.60
C ILE A 508 24.13 -32.21 22.06
N GLU A 509 25.26 -31.99 22.72
CA GLU A 509 25.48 -32.27 24.13
C GLU A 509 24.78 -31.22 25.01
N SER A 510 25.03 -29.93 24.73
CA SER A 510 24.41 -28.80 25.43
C SER A 510 24.20 -27.59 24.50
N LEU A 511 23.24 -26.78 24.86
CA LEU A 511 23.01 -25.50 24.22
C LEU A 511 22.72 -24.42 25.28
N ARG A 512 23.68 -23.51 25.50
CA ARG A 512 23.65 -22.55 26.61
C ARG A 512 23.75 -21.13 26.12
N ASP A 513 23.08 -20.21 26.82
CA ASP A 513 23.28 -18.80 26.61
C ASP A 513 24.53 -18.24 27.31
N GLY A 514 24.89 -16.99 27.06
CA GLY A 514 26.03 -16.32 27.66
C GLY A 514 25.98 -16.19 29.19
N ALA A 515 24.84 -16.44 29.83
CA ALA A 515 24.67 -16.53 31.26
C ALA A 515 24.80 -17.97 31.80
N GLY A 516 24.98 -18.95 30.92
CA GLY A 516 25.12 -20.38 31.22
C GLY A 516 23.81 -21.14 31.39
N ALA A 517 22.65 -20.51 31.12
CA ALA A 517 21.35 -21.17 31.15
C ALA A 517 21.21 -22.16 29.97
N GLU A 518 20.64 -23.34 30.26
CA GLU A 518 20.47 -24.41 29.28
C GLU A 518 19.18 -24.22 28.46
N TRP A 519 19.30 -24.22 27.13
CA TRP A 519 18.22 -23.98 26.20
C TRP A 519 18.03 -25.11 25.16
N LYS A 520 18.76 -26.22 25.24
CA LYS A 520 18.72 -27.29 24.27
C LYS A 520 17.29 -27.78 24.01
N SER A 521 16.53 -28.09 25.06
CA SER A 521 15.16 -28.60 24.92
C SER A 521 14.22 -27.58 24.26
N ALA A 522 14.42 -26.28 24.48
CA ALA A 522 13.55 -25.22 23.94
C ALA A 522 13.93 -24.77 22.53
N LEU A 523 15.19 -24.90 22.13
CA LEU A 523 15.68 -24.43 20.83
C LEU A 523 15.94 -25.56 19.82
N THR A 524 15.53 -26.79 20.15
CA THR A 524 15.60 -27.97 19.26
C THR A 524 14.33 -28.82 19.34
N ASP A 525 13.26 -28.32 19.95
CA ASP A 525 11.97 -29.02 20.13
C ASP A 525 11.03 -28.88 18.93
N ARG A 526 11.40 -28.05 17.96
CA ARG A 526 10.61 -27.71 16.77
C ARG A 526 9.31 -27.00 17.09
N ASN A 527 9.20 -26.41 18.28
CA ASN A 527 8.03 -25.67 18.73
C ASN A 527 8.30 -24.16 18.63
N LEU A 528 7.60 -23.46 17.75
CA LEU A 528 7.75 -22.02 17.56
C LEU A 528 7.20 -21.17 18.73
N ASP A 529 6.47 -21.78 19.65
CA ASP A 529 5.95 -21.10 20.84
C ASP A 529 6.99 -21.04 21.97
N THR A 530 7.93 -22.00 22.01
CA THR A 530 9.11 -21.93 22.84
C THR A 530 10.16 -21.06 22.17
N ALA A 531 10.69 -20.07 22.87
CA ALA A 531 11.66 -19.16 22.28
C ALA A 531 12.60 -18.56 23.33
N TRP A 532 13.88 -18.50 23.00
CA TRP A 532 14.85 -17.72 23.73
C TRP A 532 14.76 -16.24 23.41
N SER A 533 14.74 -15.42 24.43
CA SER A 533 14.68 -13.96 24.30
C SER A 533 15.75 -13.33 25.20
N PRO A 534 16.84 -12.79 24.61
CA PRO A 534 17.85 -12.10 25.39
C PRO A 534 17.30 -10.74 25.85
N ALA A 535 16.97 -10.62 27.11
CA ALA A 535 16.43 -9.40 27.68
C ALA A 535 17.47 -8.28 27.67
N GLY A 536 17.35 -7.34 26.72
CA GLY A 536 17.99 -6.01 26.79
C GLY A 536 19.52 -5.97 26.64
N ALA A 537 20.19 -7.06 26.30
CA ALA A 537 21.64 -7.07 26.09
C ALA A 537 22.00 -6.58 24.67
N PRO A 538 23.05 -5.74 24.49
CA PRO A 538 23.50 -5.29 23.17
C PRO A 538 24.16 -6.41 22.35
N ALA A 539 24.55 -7.50 23.00
CA ALA A 539 25.05 -8.72 22.39
C ALA A 539 24.58 -9.92 23.20
N ALA A 540 24.13 -10.94 22.52
CA ALA A 540 23.66 -12.16 23.17
C ALA A 540 24.24 -13.37 22.45
N ALA A 541 24.92 -14.26 23.18
CA ALA A 541 25.57 -15.45 22.65
C ALA A 541 24.79 -16.71 23.02
N LEU A 542 24.71 -17.63 22.06
CA LEU A 542 24.33 -19.02 22.25
C LEU A 542 25.52 -19.89 21.88
N GLU A 543 25.86 -20.80 22.74
CA GLU A 543 26.92 -21.76 22.53
C GLU A 543 26.36 -23.17 22.63
N TRP A 544 26.62 -24.01 21.63
CA TRP A 544 26.27 -25.40 21.69
C TRP A 544 27.48 -26.32 21.46
N THR A 545 27.57 -27.32 22.27
CA THR A 545 28.61 -28.33 22.25
C THR A 545 28.05 -29.61 21.62
N PHE A 546 28.83 -30.27 20.80
CA PHE A 546 28.46 -31.53 20.18
C PHE A 546 28.99 -32.72 20.98
N VAL A 547 28.21 -33.81 20.99
CA VAL A 547 28.61 -35.09 21.62
C VAL A 547 29.92 -35.60 21.00
N ARG A 548 30.09 -35.42 19.71
CA ARG A 548 31.29 -35.69 18.93
C ARG A 548 31.53 -34.58 17.90
N PRO A 549 32.77 -34.36 17.46
CA PRO A 549 33.04 -33.35 16.45
C PRO A 549 32.16 -33.52 15.20
N GLN A 550 31.59 -32.44 14.71
CA GLN A 550 30.69 -32.41 13.57
C GLN A 550 31.25 -31.51 12.45
N ASP A 551 31.01 -31.91 11.20
CA ASP A 551 31.24 -31.04 10.07
C ASP A 551 29.99 -30.18 9.89
N VAL A 552 30.10 -28.85 10.11
CA VAL A 552 29.01 -27.92 10.00
C VAL A 552 29.16 -27.09 8.75
N HIS A 553 28.23 -27.20 7.81
CA HIS A 553 28.19 -26.41 6.58
C HIS A 553 27.53 -25.07 6.80
N SER A 554 26.39 -25.02 7.46
CA SER A 554 25.67 -23.79 7.73
C SER A 554 24.91 -23.83 9.05
N VAL A 555 24.56 -22.64 9.52
CA VAL A 555 23.72 -22.42 10.71
C VAL A 555 22.46 -21.68 10.28
N GLN A 556 21.31 -22.16 10.67
CA GLN A 556 20.02 -21.51 10.44
C GLN A 556 19.41 -21.04 11.77
N LEU A 557 18.93 -19.80 11.78
CA LEU A 557 18.21 -19.22 12.91
C LEU A 557 16.72 -19.13 12.55
N VAL A 558 15.83 -19.65 13.41
CA VAL A 558 14.38 -19.59 13.20
C VAL A 558 13.78 -18.63 14.22
N PHE A 559 13.26 -17.51 13.74
CA PHE A 559 12.66 -16.50 14.60
C PHE A 559 11.16 -16.76 14.79
N ALA A 560 10.67 -16.58 16.02
CA ALA A 560 9.25 -16.69 16.37
C ALA A 560 8.41 -15.49 15.89
N HIS A 561 9.01 -14.51 15.21
CA HIS A 561 8.34 -13.32 14.70
C HIS A 561 8.23 -13.32 13.19
N SER A 562 7.09 -12.83 12.71
CA SER A 562 6.93 -12.50 11.30
C SER A 562 7.73 -11.23 10.95
N ILE A 563 8.47 -11.26 9.84
CA ILE A 563 9.14 -10.07 9.28
C ILE A 563 8.14 -8.96 9.00
N VAL A 564 6.91 -9.31 8.67
CA VAL A 564 5.83 -8.38 8.37
C VAL A 564 5.33 -7.66 9.63
N GLU A 565 5.35 -8.34 10.78
CA GLU A 565 4.88 -7.80 12.06
C GLU A 565 5.91 -6.89 12.73
N ASP A 566 7.20 -7.25 12.66
CA ASP A 566 8.27 -6.43 13.23
C ASP A 566 9.49 -6.37 12.29
N PRO A 567 9.49 -5.43 11.32
CA PRO A 567 10.59 -5.26 10.39
C PRO A 567 11.90 -4.79 11.04
N PHE A 568 11.85 -4.27 12.27
CA PHE A 568 13.04 -3.84 12.99
C PHE A 568 13.71 -4.97 13.78
N ALA A 569 13.02 -6.09 14.00
CA ALA A 569 13.57 -7.26 14.67
C ALA A 569 14.75 -7.89 13.90
N PHE A 570 14.93 -7.53 12.61
CA PHE A 570 15.96 -8.08 11.73
C PHE A 570 17.10 -7.12 11.40
N SER A 571 17.23 -5.98 12.07
CA SER A 571 18.35 -5.04 11.87
C SER A 571 19.55 -5.35 12.74
N PHE A 572 19.83 -6.61 13.01
CA PHE A 572 20.98 -7.04 13.80
C PHE A 572 22.01 -7.77 12.93
N ARG A 573 23.18 -8.01 13.52
CA ARG A 573 24.33 -8.67 12.90
C ARG A 573 24.66 -9.95 13.65
N ILE A 574 25.37 -10.85 13.01
CA ILE A 574 25.72 -12.15 13.59
C ILE A 574 27.24 -12.33 13.52
N ARG A 575 27.79 -12.89 14.59
CA ARG A 575 29.11 -13.50 14.63
C ARG A 575 28.95 -14.99 14.84
N VAL A 576 29.69 -15.80 14.11
CA VAL A 576 29.75 -17.25 14.32
C VAL A 576 31.19 -17.66 14.53
N GLU A 577 31.42 -18.38 15.59
CA GLU A 577 32.72 -18.92 15.94
C GLU A 577 32.56 -20.45 16.10
N ALA A 578 33.61 -21.24 15.80
CA ALA A 578 33.65 -22.65 16.00
C ALA A 578 34.92 -23.05 16.79
N GLU A 579 34.79 -23.97 17.71
CA GLU A 579 35.90 -24.63 18.34
C GLU A 579 36.35 -25.82 17.49
N MET A 580 37.53 -25.68 16.88
CA MET A 580 38.16 -26.69 16.02
C MET A 580 39.57 -27.00 16.52
N ALA A 581 39.88 -28.25 16.73
CA ALA A 581 41.18 -28.70 17.26
C ALA A 581 41.60 -28.05 18.59
N GLY A 582 40.62 -27.68 19.45
CA GLY A 582 40.84 -27.05 20.75
C GLY A 582 41.01 -25.51 20.69
N GLU A 583 40.85 -24.90 19.52
CA GLU A 583 40.92 -23.43 19.34
C GLU A 583 39.63 -22.87 18.79
N TRP A 584 39.19 -21.72 19.34
CA TRP A 584 38.08 -20.95 18.79
C TRP A 584 38.51 -20.14 17.56
N ARG A 585 37.82 -20.34 16.47
CA ARG A 585 38.04 -19.60 15.22
C ARG A 585 36.76 -18.85 14.81
N THR A 586 36.91 -17.60 14.48
CA THR A 586 35.82 -16.79 13.93
C THR A 586 35.61 -17.18 12.47
N LEU A 587 34.42 -17.70 12.16
CA LEU A 587 33.99 -18.07 10.82
C LEU A 587 33.26 -16.92 10.12
N LEU A 588 32.39 -16.23 10.89
CA LEU A 588 31.72 -15.01 10.46
C LEU A 588 31.94 -13.93 11.53
N ALA A 589 32.52 -12.79 11.15
CA ALA A 589 32.94 -11.78 12.12
C ALA A 589 31.82 -10.83 12.54
N ASP A 590 31.04 -10.34 11.58
CA ASP A 590 30.03 -9.30 11.78
C ASP A 590 29.15 -9.23 10.53
N GLU A 591 28.38 -10.28 10.26
CA GLU A 591 27.52 -10.36 9.08
C GLU A 591 26.13 -9.80 9.35
N PRO A 592 25.58 -8.96 8.47
CA PRO A 592 24.20 -8.51 8.59
C PRO A 592 23.25 -9.69 8.39
N VAL A 593 22.23 -9.77 9.25
CA VAL A 593 21.18 -10.77 9.08
C VAL A 593 20.29 -10.36 7.91
N ASN A 594 20.29 -11.19 6.89
CA ASN A 594 19.44 -11.00 5.72
C ASN A 594 18.23 -11.95 5.83
N PRO A 595 17.00 -11.42 5.77
CA PRO A 595 15.79 -12.23 5.90
C PRO A 595 15.44 -13.04 4.64
N LEU A 596 16.22 -12.94 3.57
CA LEU A 596 15.99 -13.73 2.37
C LEU A 596 16.20 -15.21 2.63
N GLU A 597 15.33 -16.04 2.04
CA GLU A 597 15.37 -17.49 2.17
C GLU A 597 15.44 -18.18 0.81
N TRP A 598 16.08 -19.36 0.79
CA TRP A 598 16.08 -20.23 -0.36
C TRP A 598 14.86 -21.16 -0.38
N SER A 599 14.19 -21.25 -1.52
CA SER A 599 13.20 -22.28 -1.81
C SER A 599 13.67 -23.08 -3.03
N GLY A 600 14.27 -24.22 -2.76
CA GLY A 600 15.00 -24.94 -3.81
C GLY A 600 16.13 -24.06 -4.38
N PRO A 601 16.22 -23.92 -5.72
CA PRO A 601 17.27 -23.11 -6.33
C PRO A 601 16.97 -21.60 -6.33
N ARG A 602 15.81 -21.16 -5.82
CA ARG A 602 15.36 -19.76 -5.87
C ARG A 602 15.46 -19.09 -4.52
N LEU A 603 15.83 -17.82 -4.53
CA LEU A 603 15.82 -16.93 -3.39
C LEU A 603 14.48 -16.17 -3.38
N TYR A 604 13.88 -16.02 -2.21
CA TYR A 604 12.64 -15.28 -2.03
C TYR A 604 12.60 -14.55 -0.70
N PHE A 605 11.70 -13.60 -0.60
CA PHE A 605 11.43 -12.92 0.65
C PHE A 605 10.34 -13.68 1.41
N PRO A 606 10.58 -14.15 2.64
CA PRO A 606 9.58 -14.93 3.36
C PRO A 606 8.38 -14.07 3.74
N SER A 607 7.19 -14.54 3.42
CA SER A 607 5.93 -13.92 3.85
C SER A 607 5.53 -14.25 5.29
N GLY A 608 6.34 -15.03 5.98
CA GLY A 608 6.09 -15.55 7.31
C GLY A 608 7.27 -15.37 8.27
N LEU A 609 7.60 -16.41 9.01
CA LEU A 609 8.71 -16.42 9.94
C LEU A 609 10.06 -16.36 9.22
N ALA A 610 10.96 -15.50 9.71
CA ALA A 610 12.32 -15.43 9.15
C ALA A 610 13.18 -16.60 9.58
N ARG A 611 13.91 -17.16 8.63
CA ARG A 611 14.81 -18.30 8.81
C ARG A 611 16.14 -18.07 8.10
N PRO A 612 16.88 -17.01 8.47
CA PRO A 612 18.16 -16.74 7.84
C PRO A 612 19.13 -17.91 8.04
N GLU A 613 19.80 -18.27 6.95
CA GLU A 613 20.82 -19.31 6.93
C GLU A 613 22.19 -18.67 6.66
N PHE A 614 23.20 -19.13 7.39
CA PHE A 614 24.57 -18.64 7.32
C PHE A 614 25.50 -19.80 7.00
N ARG A 615 26.21 -19.71 5.88
CA ARG A 615 27.22 -20.68 5.49
C ARG A 615 28.49 -20.44 6.34
N VAL A 616 28.99 -21.47 7.02
CA VAL A 616 30.09 -21.36 7.97
C VAL A 616 31.27 -22.27 7.68
N GLU A 617 31.07 -23.42 7.04
CA GLU A 617 32.12 -24.38 6.61
C GLU A 617 33.13 -24.75 7.74
N ALA A 618 32.64 -25.27 8.87
CA ALA A 618 33.45 -25.70 9.96
C ALA A 618 33.68 -27.23 9.90
N ALA A 619 34.92 -27.68 9.75
CA ALA A 619 35.27 -29.09 9.78
C ALA A 619 35.58 -29.55 11.20
N ALA A 620 35.03 -30.71 11.61
CA ALA A 620 35.25 -31.33 12.91
C ALA A 620 35.07 -30.37 14.10
N ALA A 621 34.04 -29.54 14.06
CA ALA A 621 33.73 -28.60 15.13
C ALA A 621 33.28 -29.33 16.41
N ARG A 622 33.89 -29.03 17.53
CA ARG A 622 33.50 -29.53 18.85
C ARG A 622 32.39 -28.70 19.46
N ALA A 623 32.43 -27.39 19.21
CA ALA A 623 31.43 -26.45 19.64
C ALA A 623 31.21 -25.33 18.61
N LEU A 624 30.04 -24.70 18.65
CA LEU A 624 29.71 -23.48 17.89
C LEU A 624 29.25 -22.42 18.88
N ARG A 625 29.62 -21.18 18.60
CA ARG A 625 29.06 -19.99 19.29
C ARG A 625 28.48 -19.03 18.28
N VAL A 626 27.20 -18.73 18.46
CA VAL A 626 26.51 -17.72 17.66
C VAL A 626 26.21 -16.52 18.55
N THR A 627 26.75 -15.37 18.17
CA THR A 627 26.53 -14.11 18.89
C THR A 627 25.68 -13.20 18.03
N LEU A 628 24.52 -12.81 18.55
CA LEU A 628 23.65 -11.80 17.95
C LEU A 628 24.13 -10.41 18.45
N LEU A 629 24.41 -9.51 17.51
CA LEU A 629 24.96 -8.18 17.74
C LEU A 629 23.92 -7.14 17.33
N ASP A 630 23.56 -6.19 18.21
CA ASP A 630 22.72 -5.07 17.86
C ASP A 630 23.55 -3.80 17.73
N PRO A 631 23.74 -3.26 16.50
CA PRO A 631 24.54 -2.06 16.30
C PRO A 631 23.82 -0.76 16.66
N GLN A 632 22.52 -0.78 16.96
CA GLN A 632 21.72 0.45 17.07
C GLN A 632 21.24 0.80 18.48
N ALA A 633 21.47 -0.04 19.48
CA ALA A 633 20.78 0.16 20.75
C ALA A 633 21.61 0.02 22.01
N PRO A 634 22.19 1.09 22.52
CA PRO A 634 22.21 1.23 23.99
C PRO A 634 20.77 1.64 24.41
N GLY A 635 19.95 0.66 24.88
CA GLY A 635 18.70 0.90 25.58
C GLY A 635 17.38 0.58 24.86
N ARG A 636 17.36 -0.03 23.69
CA ARG A 636 16.15 -0.65 23.12
C ARG A 636 16.19 -2.16 23.38
N SER A 637 15.25 -2.65 24.15
CA SER A 637 14.95 -4.08 24.16
C SER A 637 14.35 -4.42 22.79
N LEU A 638 15.18 -4.89 21.87
CA LEU A 638 14.66 -5.59 20.71
C LEU A 638 14.10 -6.90 21.24
N GLY A 639 12.82 -7.12 21.06
CA GLY A 639 12.15 -8.34 21.45
C GLY A 639 12.53 -9.51 20.54
N TRP A 640 13.83 -9.86 20.46
CA TRP A 640 14.26 -11.04 19.73
C TRP A 640 13.67 -12.26 20.38
N ARG A 641 12.92 -13.01 19.60
CA ARG A 641 12.46 -14.33 20.01
C ARG A 641 12.98 -15.32 19.00
N LEU A 642 14.03 -16.02 19.37
CA LEU A 642 14.61 -17.10 18.59
C LEU A 642 13.95 -18.41 19.03
N ALA A 643 13.17 -19.01 18.12
CA ALA A 643 12.47 -20.25 18.42
C ALA A 643 13.36 -21.48 18.25
N GLU A 644 14.23 -21.47 17.22
CA GLU A 644 15.07 -22.61 16.92
C GLU A 644 16.43 -22.16 16.40
N VAL A 645 17.44 -22.98 16.68
CA VAL A 645 18.75 -22.92 16.04
C VAL A 645 19.09 -24.29 15.45
N VAL A 646 19.50 -24.27 14.19
CA VAL A 646 19.74 -25.50 13.43
C VAL A 646 21.16 -25.48 12.87
N ALA A 647 21.97 -26.48 13.19
CA ALA A 647 23.24 -26.70 12.52
C ALA A 647 23.04 -27.73 11.40
N LEU A 648 23.57 -27.43 10.23
CA LEU A 648 23.40 -28.22 9.02
C LEU A 648 24.77 -28.71 8.53
N HIS A 649 24.83 -29.98 8.13
CA HIS A 649 26.03 -30.55 7.48
C HIS A 649 25.71 -30.93 6.03
N SER A 650 26.74 -31.00 5.17
CA SER A 650 26.62 -31.51 3.80
C SER A 650 26.40 -33.02 3.82
N GLY A 651 25.41 -33.53 3.11
CA GLY A 651 25.08 -34.94 3.04
C GLY A 651 23.93 -35.22 2.11
N GLU A 652 23.73 -36.46 1.68
CA GLU A 652 22.53 -36.83 0.93
C GLU A 652 21.30 -36.74 1.84
N GLY A 653 20.33 -35.96 1.46
CA GLY A 653 19.07 -35.75 2.17
C GLY A 653 18.53 -34.36 2.04
N MET A 654 17.20 -34.18 2.18
CA MET A 654 16.55 -32.90 2.07
C MET A 654 16.73 -32.07 3.35
N VAL A 655 17.04 -30.75 3.22
CA VAL A 655 16.98 -29.81 4.35
C VAL A 655 15.57 -29.79 4.88
N ARG A 656 15.41 -30.26 6.09
CA ARG A 656 14.15 -30.21 6.80
C ARG A 656 13.93 -28.78 7.35
N ARG A 657 12.82 -28.16 7.00
CA ARG A 657 12.45 -26.80 7.44
C ARG A 657 11.32 -26.86 8.46
N HIS A 658 11.42 -26.05 9.50
CA HIS A 658 10.36 -25.92 10.50
C HIS A 658 9.11 -25.31 9.89
N THR A 659 7.94 -25.83 10.28
CA THR A 659 6.65 -25.31 9.84
C THR A 659 5.87 -24.77 11.05
N ALA A 660 5.02 -23.77 10.80
CA ALA A 660 4.06 -23.35 11.83
C ALA A 660 3.18 -24.54 12.23
N GLY A 661 2.95 -24.74 13.51
CA GLY A 661 2.21 -25.91 14.05
C GLY A 661 0.84 -26.14 13.38
N ALA A 662 0.19 -25.07 12.92
CA ALA A 662 -1.06 -25.17 12.15
C ALA A 662 -0.87 -25.83 10.78
N VAL A 663 0.28 -25.62 10.11
CA VAL A 663 0.57 -26.25 8.81
C VAL A 663 1.02 -27.70 9.01
N GLU A 664 1.74 -27.97 10.07
CA GLU A 664 2.10 -29.33 10.47
C GLU A 664 0.86 -30.20 10.78
N ALA A 665 -0.08 -29.64 11.56
CA ALA A 665 -1.36 -30.31 11.85
C ALA A 665 -2.14 -30.59 10.56
N LEU A 666 -2.19 -29.63 9.63
CA LEU A 666 -2.79 -29.81 8.33
C LEU A 666 -2.09 -30.92 7.52
N GLY A 667 -0.77 -30.92 7.50
CA GLY A 667 0.00 -31.93 6.76
C GLY A 667 -0.21 -33.33 7.32
N LYS A 668 -0.21 -33.50 8.63
CA LYS A 668 -0.54 -34.77 9.30
C LYS A 668 -1.95 -35.22 8.97
N TRP A 669 -2.90 -34.30 8.96
CA TRP A 669 -4.28 -34.57 8.55
C TRP A 669 -4.36 -35.05 7.10
N LEU A 670 -3.70 -34.35 6.17
CA LEU A 670 -3.66 -34.70 4.74
C LEU A 670 -3.10 -36.11 4.51
N LEU A 671 -2.02 -36.47 5.18
CA LEU A 671 -1.43 -37.82 5.06
C LEU A 671 -2.33 -38.92 5.62
N LYS A 672 -3.10 -38.62 6.64
CA LYS A 672 -4.00 -39.57 7.28
C LYS A 672 -5.32 -39.76 6.54
N HIS A 673 -5.92 -38.66 6.08
CA HIS A 673 -7.31 -38.66 5.58
C HIS A 673 -7.42 -38.52 4.06
N ALA A 674 -6.35 -38.09 3.39
CA ALA A 674 -6.32 -37.87 1.94
C ALA A 674 -5.00 -38.34 1.30
N PRO A 675 -4.58 -39.61 1.52
CA PRO A 675 -3.24 -40.10 1.17
C PRO A 675 -2.96 -40.04 -0.35
N ASP A 676 -3.98 -40.14 -1.19
CA ASP A 676 -3.88 -40.21 -2.65
C ASP A 676 -4.50 -39.00 -3.38
N ALA A 677 -5.04 -38.03 -2.64
CA ALA A 677 -5.70 -36.87 -3.23
C ALA A 677 -4.71 -35.85 -3.76
N ALA A 678 -5.08 -35.16 -4.83
CA ALA A 678 -4.41 -33.93 -5.26
C ALA A 678 -4.75 -32.80 -4.27
N VAL A 679 -3.75 -32.11 -3.75
CA VAL A 679 -3.93 -31.05 -2.74
C VAL A 679 -3.72 -29.69 -3.40
N TYR A 680 -4.77 -28.86 -3.36
CA TYR A 680 -4.74 -27.49 -3.85
C TYR A 680 -4.73 -26.54 -2.67
N ALA A 681 -3.60 -25.88 -2.45
CA ALA A 681 -3.38 -25.00 -1.31
C ALA A 681 -2.67 -23.71 -1.75
N PRO A 682 -2.82 -22.59 -0.99
CA PRO A 682 -2.05 -21.37 -1.21
C PRO A 682 -0.56 -21.65 -1.42
N ARG A 683 0.08 -20.98 -2.38
CA ARG A 683 1.48 -21.24 -2.76
C ARG A 683 2.43 -21.16 -1.55
N TRP A 684 2.24 -20.15 -0.68
CA TRP A 684 3.00 -20.01 0.56
C TRP A 684 2.76 -21.19 1.51
N MET A 685 1.54 -21.72 1.59
CA MET A 685 1.17 -22.88 2.37
C MET A 685 1.73 -24.16 1.72
N SER A 686 1.62 -24.28 0.40
CA SER A 686 2.22 -25.38 -0.35
C SER A 686 3.72 -25.45 -0.08
N ASN A 687 4.42 -24.32 -0.12
CA ASN A 687 5.83 -24.25 0.20
C ASN A 687 6.14 -24.65 1.66
N GLN A 688 5.29 -24.28 2.60
CA GLN A 688 5.44 -24.69 4.01
C GLN A 688 5.11 -26.18 4.24
N LEU A 689 4.09 -26.70 3.57
CA LEU A 689 3.77 -28.14 3.60
C LEU A 689 4.92 -28.97 3.05
N LEU A 690 5.54 -28.51 1.95
CA LEU A 690 6.66 -29.18 1.30
C LEU A 690 8.00 -29.02 2.04
N ALA A 691 8.10 -27.95 2.83
CA ALA A 691 9.28 -27.69 3.65
C ALA A 691 9.26 -28.42 5.01
N GLY A 692 8.17 -29.13 5.32
CA GLY A 692 7.90 -29.63 6.67
C GLY A 692 8.76 -30.82 7.08
N GLN A 693 9.26 -30.77 8.32
CA GLN A 693 10.02 -31.86 8.97
C GLN A 693 9.14 -32.74 9.86
N TRP A 694 7.85 -32.63 9.74
CA TRP A 694 6.86 -33.28 10.60
C TRP A 694 6.54 -34.71 10.19
N VAL A 695 7.21 -35.23 9.13
CA VAL A 695 6.97 -36.57 8.61
C VAL A 695 8.25 -37.17 7.98
N GLU A 696 8.32 -38.46 7.84
CA GLU A 696 9.39 -39.19 7.15
C GLU A 696 9.52 -38.77 5.67
N GLU A 697 10.74 -38.79 5.15
CA GLU A 697 11.11 -38.22 3.86
C GLU A 697 10.34 -38.84 2.68
N GLU A 698 10.12 -40.14 2.65
CA GLU A 698 9.32 -40.82 1.62
C GLU A 698 7.87 -40.33 1.58
N ARG A 699 7.26 -40.14 2.75
CA ARG A 699 5.89 -39.64 2.87
C ARG A 699 5.80 -38.19 2.49
N LEU A 700 6.82 -37.37 2.77
CA LEU A 700 6.91 -35.99 2.35
C LEU A 700 7.06 -35.87 0.84
N ALA A 701 7.89 -36.68 0.21
CA ALA A 701 8.03 -36.73 -1.24
C ALA A 701 6.72 -37.12 -1.92
N GLY A 702 5.97 -38.08 -1.36
CA GLY A 702 4.66 -38.48 -1.82
C GLY A 702 3.61 -37.35 -1.69
N LEU A 703 3.68 -36.53 -0.64
CA LEU A 703 2.84 -35.35 -0.50
C LEU A 703 3.30 -34.25 -1.49
N ALA A 704 4.60 -34.04 -1.65
CA ALA A 704 5.16 -33.05 -2.56
C ALA A 704 4.68 -33.25 -4.01
N ALA A 705 4.62 -34.49 -4.45
CA ALA A 705 4.14 -34.84 -5.79
C ALA A 705 2.65 -34.54 -6.01
N ARG A 706 1.89 -34.24 -4.95
CA ARG A 706 0.43 -34.08 -4.97
C ARG A 706 -0.05 -32.69 -4.57
N VAL A 707 0.84 -31.84 -4.05
CA VAL A 707 0.51 -30.48 -3.64
C VAL A 707 0.69 -29.51 -4.80
N PHE A 708 -0.36 -28.86 -5.18
CA PHE A 708 -0.40 -27.93 -6.31
C PHE A 708 -0.83 -26.53 -5.86
N PRO A 709 -0.34 -25.47 -6.50
CA PRO A 709 -0.97 -24.16 -6.36
C PRO A 709 -2.37 -24.20 -6.94
N PRO A 710 -3.32 -23.41 -6.43
CA PRO A 710 -4.71 -23.44 -6.87
C PRO A 710 -4.93 -23.20 -8.36
N GLY A 711 -4.06 -22.42 -9.00
CA GLY A 711 -4.09 -22.25 -10.43
C GLY A 711 -3.85 -23.54 -11.24
N ALA A 712 -3.29 -24.58 -10.63
CA ALA A 712 -3.16 -25.88 -11.28
C ALA A 712 -4.52 -26.57 -11.52
N VAL A 713 -5.58 -26.21 -10.76
CA VAL A 713 -6.94 -26.73 -10.99
C VAL A 713 -7.41 -26.41 -12.41
N ALA A 714 -7.16 -25.20 -12.87
CA ALA A 714 -7.55 -24.80 -14.22
C ALA A 714 -6.73 -25.48 -15.31
N ARG A 715 -5.48 -25.89 -15.03
CA ARG A 715 -4.61 -26.63 -15.95
C ARG A 715 -4.92 -28.11 -15.99
N ASP A 716 -5.17 -28.69 -14.83
CA ASP A 716 -5.33 -30.11 -14.61
C ASP A 716 -6.78 -30.52 -14.35
N GLY A 717 -7.76 -29.77 -14.84
CA GLY A 717 -9.16 -30.03 -14.61
C GLY A 717 -9.58 -31.46 -14.96
N SER A 718 -8.97 -32.03 -16.01
CA SER A 718 -9.14 -33.45 -16.36
C SER A 718 -8.56 -34.39 -15.30
N VAL A 719 -7.46 -34.00 -14.65
CA VAL A 719 -6.81 -34.78 -13.58
C VAL A 719 -7.59 -34.66 -12.29
N ALA A 720 -8.06 -33.47 -11.97
CA ALA A 720 -8.89 -33.25 -10.79
C ALA A 720 -10.24 -33.98 -10.84
N ALA A 721 -10.81 -34.14 -12.06
CA ALA A 721 -12.02 -34.94 -12.27
C ALA A 721 -11.77 -36.46 -12.18
N ALA A 722 -10.55 -36.92 -12.44
CA ALA A 722 -10.21 -38.33 -12.48
C ALA A 722 -9.74 -38.91 -11.14
N ARG A 723 -9.38 -38.09 -10.16
CA ARG A 723 -8.92 -38.52 -8.84
C ARG A 723 -9.46 -37.64 -7.71
N PRO A 724 -9.50 -38.15 -6.45
CA PRO A 724 -9.85 -37.33 -5.30
C PRO A 724 -8.96 -36.09 -5.20
N CYS A 725 -9.54 -34.98 -4.80
CA CYS A 725 -8.75 -33.77 -4.55
C CYS A 725 -9.17 -33.09 -3.24
N VAL A 726 -8.28 -32.26 -2.71
CA VAL A 726 -8.50 -31.51 -1.48
C VAL A 726 -8.18 -30.06 -1.73
N PHE A 727 -9.12 -29.16 -1.44
CA PHE A 727 -8.89 -27.72 -1.42
C PHE A 727 -8.67 -27.26 0.00
N VAL A 728 -7.57 -26.55 0.23
CA VAL A 728 -7.24 -25.96 1.52
C VAL A 728 -7.23 -24.44 1.38
N VAL A 729 -8.12 -23.78 2.11
CA VAL A 729 -8.29 -22.33 2.03
C VAL A 729 -8.40 -21.70 3.41
N GLU A 730 -8.20 -20.40 3.47
CA GLU A 730 -8.50 -19.64 4.67
C GLU A 730 -10.04 -19.55 4.87
N PRO A 731 -10.53 -19.45 6.11
CA PRO A 731 -11.97 -19.41 6.38
C PRO A 731 -12.73 -18.32 5.63
N ARG A 732 -12.08 -17.19 5.33
CA ARG A 732 -12.69 -16.11 4.55
C ARG A 732 -13.11 -16.50 3.12
N TYR A 733 -12.55 -17.57 2.60
CA TYR A 733 -12.87 -18.09 1.26
C TYR A 733 -13.76 -19.34 1.30
N GLU A 734 -14.18 -19.79 2.47
CA GLU A 734 -14.95 -21.01 2.65
C GLU A 734 -16.25 -21.00 1.83
N ASP A 735 -17.04 -19.94 1.98
CA ASP A 735 -18.32 -19.81 1.28
C ASP A 735 -18.16 -19.81 -0.24
N ALA A 736 -17.12 -19.13 -0.74
CA ALA A 736 -16.86 -19.06 -2.17
C ALA A 736 -16.50 -20.43 -2.76
N VAL A 737 -15.67 -21.20 -2.07
CA VAL A 737 -15.28 -22.55 -2.49
C VAL A 737 -16.47 -23.49 -2.42
N ARG A 738 -17.23 -23.46 -1.33
CA ARG A 738 -18.44 -24.25 -1.14
C ARG A 738 -19.44 -24.03 -2.27
N GLN A 739 -19.81 -22.77 -2.53
CA GLN A 739 -20.75 -22.43 -3.59
C GLN A 739 -20.26 -22.87 -4.98
N THR A 740 -18.94 -22.74 -5.21
CA THR A 740 -18.37 -23.18 -6.47
C THR A 740 -18.44 -24.70 -6.65
N LEU A 741 -18.10 -25.46 -5.62
CA LEU A 741 -18.16 -26.92 -5.66
C LEU A 741 -19.61 -27.39 -5.85
N GLU A 742 -20.57 -26.82 -5.13
CA GLU A 742 -22.00 -27.09 -5.26
C GLU A 742 -22.52 -26.79 -6.68
N ALA A 743 -22.12 -25.61 -7.23
CA ALA A 743 -22.52 -25.24 -8.58
C ALA A 743 -22.01 -26.17 -9.67
N ASN A 744 -20.85 -26.78 -9.45
CA ASN A 744 -20.28 -27.76 -10.37
C ASN A 744 -20.76 -29.21 -10.06
N GLY A 745 -21.69 -29.42 -9.14
CA GLY A 745 -22.22 -30.73 -8.78
C GLY A 745 -21.20 -31.63 -8.11
N ALA A 746 -20.19 -31.05 -7.45
CA ALA A 746 -19.13 -31.80 -6.78
C ALA A 746 -19.68 -32.44 -5.49
N ASP A 747 -19.38 -33.73 -5.32
CA ASP A 747 -19.59 -34.42 -4.03
C ASP A 747 -18.37 -34.17 -3.17
N PHE A 748 -18.54 -33.41 -2.08
CA PHE A 748 -17.43 -33.03 -1.20
C PHE A 748 -17.79 -33.15 0.27
N ARG A 749 -16.73 -33.35 1.08
CA ARG A 749 -16.77 -33.28 2.54
C ARG A 749 -16.01 -32.05 3.00
N PHE A 750 -16.61 -31.28 3.90
CA PHE A 750 -15.98 -30.14 4.55
C PHE A 750 -15.51 -30.51 5.96
N GLU A 751 -14.30 -30.05 6.32
CA GLU A 751 -13.74 -30.21 7.67
C GLU A 751 -12.86 -28.99 8.01
N ALA A 752 -13.00 -28.47 9.23
CA ALA A 752 -12.10 -27.45 9.75
C ALA A 752 -10.88 -28.13 10.37
N VAL A 753 -9.68 -27.87 9.82
CA VAL A 753 -8.43 -28.43 10.32
C VAL A 753 -7.56 -27.32 10.87
N GLY A 754 -7.56 -27.17 12.20
CA GLY A 754 -6.95 -26.03 12.86
C GLY A 754 -7.61 -24.72 12.40
N LYS A 755 -6.83 -23.84 11.79
CA LYS A 755 -7.33 -22.55 11.24
C LYS A 755 -7.70 -22.60 9.75
N TRP A 756 -7.75 -23.79 9.15
CA TRP A 756 -7.97 -23.97 7.71
C TRP A 756 -9.32 -24.60 7.42
N SER A 757 -9.95 -24.14 6.35
CA SER A 757 -11.15 -24.77 5.76
C SER A 757 -10.70 -25.74 4.70
N VAL A 758 -11.01 -27.02 4.88
CA VAL A 758 -10.56 -28.13 4.03
C VAL A 758 -11.78 -28.79 3.37
N PHE A 759 -11.77 -28.81 2.04
CA PHE A 759 -12.79 -29.47 1.23
C PHE A 759 -12.18 -30.68 0.54
N SER A 760 -12.64 -31.87 0.89
CA SER A 760 -12.24 -33.12 0.24
C SER A 760 -13.29 -33.49 -0.79
N VAL A 761 -12.89 -33.54 -2.07
CA VAL A 761 -13.78 -33.82 -3.20
C VAL A 761 -13.50 -35.23 -3.73
N ASN A 762 -14.55 -36.03 -3.89
CA ASN A 762 -14.46 -37.38 -4.43
C ASN A 762 -14.14 -37.37 -5.93
N ALA A 763 -13.52 -38.44 -6.43
CA ALA A 763 -13.28 -38.62 -7.86
C ALA A 763 -14.60 -38.80 -8.61
N GLY A 764 -14.74 -38.13 -9.73
CA GLY A 764 -15.90 -38.27 -10.62
C GLY A 764 -17.05 -37.32 -10.29
N GLY A 765 -17.74 -36.81 -11.30
CA GLY A 765 -18.98 -36.07 -11.18
C GLY A 765 -18.86 -34.54 -11.14
N TRP A 766 -17.65 -33.94 -11.14
CA TRP A 766 -17.52 -32.50 -11.30
C TRP A 766 -16.61 -32.15 -12.48
N SER A 767 -16.90 -31.06 -13.16
CA SER A 767 -16.13 -30.60 -14.30
C SER A 767 -15.45 -29.27 -13.96
N ALA A 768 -14.23 -29.32 -13.43
CA ALA A 768 -13.37 -28.15 -13.43
C ALA A 768 -12.57 -28.20 -14.73
N VAL A 769 -13.08 -27.61 -15.80
CA VAL A 769 -12.40 -27.58 -17.09
C VAL A 769 -11.64 -26.28 -17.21
N GLY A 770 -10.31 -26.35 -17.13
CA GLY A 770 -9.45 -25.27 -17.55
C GLY A 770 -9.05 -25.44 -19.03
N LEU A 771 -8.70 -24.36 -19.70
CA LEU A 771 -8.04 -24.43 -21.02
C LEU A 771 -6.66 -25.09 -20.85
N ASP A 772 -6.53 -26.27 -21.43
CA ASP A 772 -5.28 -27.07 -21.37
C ASP A 772 -4.28 -26.59 -22.44
N LEU A 773 -3.73 -25.38 -22.23
CA LEU A 773 -2.69 -24.82 -23.09
C LEU A 773 -1.32 -24.89 -22.40
N PRO A 774 -0.24 -25.21 -23.15
CA PRO A 774 1.12 -25.06 -22.61
C PRO A 774 1.34 -23.65 -22.06
N PRO A 775 2.15 -23.45 -21.03
CA PRO A 775 2.29 -22.15 -20.36
C PRO A 775 2.60 -20.97 -21.30
N THR A 776 3.45 -21.18 -22.30
CA THR A 776 3.81 -20.18 -23.32
C THR A 776 2.68 -19.90 -24.31
N ALA A 777 1.97 -20.92 -24.75
CA ALA A 777 0.82 -20.79 -25.64
C ALA A 777 -0.37 -20.15 -24.93
N ARG A 778 -0.57 -20.50 -23.67
CA ARG A 778 -1.60 -19.93 -22.81
C ARG A 778 -1.39 -18.43 -22.61
N TRP A 779 -0.17 -17.99 -22.27
CA TRP A 779 0.15 -16.58 -22.12
C TRP A 779 -0.13 -15.77 -23.41
N ALA A 780 0.27 -16.30 -24.55
CA ALA A 780 0.01 -15.65 -25.84
C ALA A 780 -1.48 -15.65 -26.19
N GLY A 781 -2.20 -16.72 -25.88
CA GLY A 781 -3.65 -16.79 -26.02
C GLY A 781 -4.36 -15.75 -25.18
N GLU A 782 -3.98 -15.60 -23.93
CA GLU A 782 -4.53 -14.58 -23.04
C GLU A 782 -4.24 -13.15 -23.51
N THR A 783 -3.04 -12.90 -24.05
CA THR A 783 -2.68 -11.59 -24.60
C THR A 783 -3.51 -11.29 -25.85
N LEU A 784 -3.75 -12.30 -26.68
CA LEU A 784 -4.63 -12.21 -27.84
C LEU A 784 -6.09 -12.02 -27.42
N LEU A 785 -6.56 -12.78 -26.46
CA LEU A 785 -7.93 -12.69 -25.93
C LEU A 785 -8.22 -11.33 -25.27
N ARG A 786 -7.23 -10.69 -24.65
CA ARG A 786 -7.38 -9.39 -23.98
C ARG A 786 -7.18 -8.17 -24.86
N GLY A 787 -6.54 -8.33 -25.99
CA GLY A 787 -6.18 -7.22 -26.86
C GLY A 787 -7.10 -7.06 -28.06
N ASN A 788 -7.82 -5.94 -28.15
CA ASN A 788 -8.48 -5.53 -29.41
C ASN A 788 -7.52 -4.85 -30.39
N SER A 789 -6.22 -4.75 -30.08
CA SER A 789 -5.26 -4.11 -30.97
C SER A 789 -4.49 -5.16 -31.76
N SER A 790 -4.38 -4.95 -33.06
CA SER A 790 -3.55 -5.78 -33.97
C SER A 790 -2.10 -5.91 -33.51
N ALA A 791 -1.55 -4.86 -32.88
CA ALA A 791 -0.20 -4.84 -32.34
C ALA A 791 0.01 -5.85 -31.20
N ARG A 792 -0.95 -5.99 -30.27
CA ARG A 792 -0.86 -6.97 -29.16
C ARG A 792 -1.03 -8.39 -29.64
N ALA A 793 -1.91 -8.63 -30.60
CA ALA A 793 -2.11 -9.94 -31.18
C ALA A 793 -0.86 -10.40 -31.94
N THR A 794 -0.26 -9.52 -32.74
CA THR A 794 0.98 -9.76 -33.47
C THR A 794 2.15 -10.01 -32.50
N GLU A 795 2.25 -9.23 -31.42
CA GLU A 795 3.30 -9.41 -30.41
C GLU A 795 3.17 -10.75 -29.68
N ALA A 796 1.95 -11.19 -29.35
CA ALA A 796 1.72 -12.47 -28.71
C ALA A 796 2.14 -13.65 -29.59
N LEU A 797 1.81 -13.63 -30.89
CA LEU A 797 2.26 -14.63 -31.85
C LEU A 797 3.79 -14.58 -32.06
N ARG A 798 4.36 -13.37 -32.08
CA ARG A 798 5.82 -13.19 -32.20
C ARG A 798 6.54 -13.81 -31.00
N ARG A 799 6.03 -13.61 -29.77
CA ARG A 799 6.62 -14.20 -28.56
C ARG A 799 6.45 -15.72 -28.50
N LEU A 800 5.34 -16.26 -28.95
CA LEU A 800 5.17 -17.71 -29.11
C LEU A 800 6.24 -18.30 -30.05
N ARG A 801 6.47 -17.65 -31.17
CA ARG A 801 7.50 -18.05 -32.13
C ARG A 801 8.90 -17.95 -31.52
N ALA A 802 9.20 -16.82 -30.87
CA ALA A 802 10.48 -16.60 -30.20
C ALA A 802 10.73 -17.58 -29.05
N GLY A 803 9.67 -18.02 -28.35
CA GLY A 803 9.74 -19.05 -27.32
C GLY A 803 9.83 -20.49 -27.84
N GLY A 804 9.95 -20.70 -29.13
CA GLY A 804 10.12 -22.03 -29.72
C GLY A 804 8.87 -22.92 -29.71
N ALA A 805 7.67 -22.32 -29.53
CA ALA A 805 6.42 -23.05 -29.57
C ALA A 805 6.22 -23.76 -30.91
N SER A 806 5.85 -25.04 -30.85
CA SER A 806 5.65 -25.84 -32.08
C SER A 806 4.52 -25.26 -32.93
N GLU A 807 4.55 -25.53 -34.22
CA GLU A 807 3.47 -25.08 -35.12
C GLU A 807 2.12 -25.68 -34.72
N LYS A 808 2.12 -26.89 -34.17
CA LYS A 808 0.93 -27.51 -33.59
C LYS A 808 0.38 -26.67 -32.44
N THR A 809 1.23 -26.22 -31.52
CA THR A 809 0.82 -25.36 -30.37
C THR A 809 0.23 -24.02 -30.84
N GLN A 810 0.81 -23.43 -31.91
CA GLN A 810 0.29 -22.20 -32.51
C GLN A 810 -1.06 -22.42 -33.20
N LYS A 811 -1.26 -23.55 -33.85
CA LYS A 811 -2.55 -23.96 -34.46
C LYS A 811 -3.61 -24.23 -33.42
N ASP A 812 -3.29 -24.96 -32.36
CA ASP A 812 -4.19 -25.27 -31.25
C ASP A 812 -4.68 -23.97 -30.61
N LEU A 813 -3.77 -23.01 -30.36
CA LEU A 813 -4.12 -21.69 -29.85
C LEU A 813 -5.08 -20.93 -30.78
N LEU A 814 -4.81 -20.91 -32.07
CA LEU A 814 -5.70 -20.24 -33.01
C LEU A 814 -7.06 -20.92 -33.13
N GLY A 815 -7.10 -22.24 -33.00
CA GLY A 815 -8.34 -23.01 -32.92
C GLY A 815 -9.17 -22.62 -31.71
N GLU A 816 -8.55 -22.48 -30.54
CA GLU A 816 -9.20 -22.03 -29.32
C GLU A 816 -9.65 -20.57 -29.42
N ILE A 817 -8.82 -19.67 -30.01
CA ILE A 817 -9.23 -18.28 -30.26
C ILE A 817 -10.43 -18.23 -31.20
N ALA A 818 -10.44 -19.01 -32.27
CA ALA A 818 -11.55 -19.09 -33.21
C ALA A 818 -12.83 -19.59 -32.55
N ARG A 819 -12.69 -20.50 -31.58
CA ARG A 819 -13.81 -21.08 -30.84
C ARG A 819 -14.38 -20.14 -29.78
N TRP A 820 -13.52 -19.46 -29.02
CA TRP A 820 -13.92 -18.72 -27.84
C TRP A 820 -13.99 -17.20 -28.05
N ARG A 821 -13.23 -16.68 -29.03
CA ARG A 821 -13.14 -15.26 -29.32
C ARG A 821 -12.82 -14.96 -30.80
N PRO A 822 -13.73 -15.31 -31.71
CA PRO A 822 -13.51 -15.10 -33.13
C PRO A 822 -13.15 -13.65 -33.50
N SER A 823 -13.67 -12.65 -32.77
CA SER A 823 -13.34 -11.24 -32.97
C SER A 823 -11.84 -10.93 -32.79
N ALA A 824 -11.13 -11.67 -31.95
CA ALA A 824 -9.68 -11.49 -31.78
C ALA A 824 -8.88 -11.93 -33.02
N LEU A 825 -9.45 -12.77 -33.89
CA LEU A 825 -8.84 -13.15 -35.15
C LEU A 825 -8.75 -11.97 -36.14
N SER A 826 -9.67 -11.01 -36.06
CA SER A 826 -9.65 -9.80 -36.88
C SER A 826 -8.43 -8.91 -36.57
N ALA A 827 -7.85 -9.03 -35.39
CA ALA A 827 -6.65 -8.30 -34.96
C ALA A 827 -5.35 -8.93 -35.47
N LEU A 828 -5.40 -10.15 -36.04
CA LEU A 828 -4.26 -10.86 -36.57
C LEU A 828 -4.10 -10.61 -38.10
N ALA A 829 -2.88 -10.69 -38.62
CA ALA A 829 -2.64 -10.64 -40.02
C ALA A 829 -3.32 -11.84 -40.71
N GLU A 830 -3.98 -11.63 -41.86
CA GLU A 830 -4.70 -12.69 -42.56
C GLU A 830 -3.78 -13.83 -42.98
N GLU A 831 -2.55 -13.52 -43.36
CA GLU A 831 -1.52 -14.50 -43.70
C GLU A 831 -1.16 -15.43 -42.53
N ASP A 832 -1.10 -14.89 -41.30
CA ASP A 832 -0.82 -15.67 -40.10
C ASP A 832 -2.00 -16.57 -39.73
N VAL A 833 -3.22 -16.09 -39.87
CA VAL A 833 -4.44 -16.86 -39.64
C VAL A 833 -4.58 -17.98 -40.68
N ALA A 834 -4.30 -17.68 -41.95
CA ALA A 834 -4.35 -18.67 -43.04
C ALA A 834 -3.28 -19.78 -42.89
N ARG A 835 -2.05 -19.36 -42.52
CA ARG A 835 -0.93 -20.31 -42.37
C ARG A 835 -1.12 -21.25 -41.17
N LEU A 836 -1.63 -20.74 -40.05
CA LEU A 836 -1.71 -21.47 -38.80
C LEU A 836 -3.08 -22.16 -38.58
N GLY A 837 -4.15 -21.55 -39.05
CA GLY A 837 -5.54 -22.02 -38.77
C GLY A 837 -6.27 -22.60 -39.96
N GLY A 838 -5.70 -22.50 -41.16
CA GLY A 838 -6.33 -22.99 -42.39
C GLY A 838 -7.59 -22.20 -42.80
N GLU A 839 -8.34 -22.74 -43.78
CA GLU A 839 -9.53 -22.09 -44.36
C GLU A 839 -10.65 -21.83 -43.36
N ALA A 840 -10.80 -22.70 -42.35
CA ALA A 840 -11.82 -22.55 -41.31
C ALA A 840 -11.56 -21.31 -40.46
N ALA A 841 -10.31 -21.05 -40.06
CA ALA A 841 -9.94 -19.87 -39.25
C ALA A 841 -10.04 -18.58 -40.08
N VAL A 842 -9.72 -18.63 -41.41
CA VAL A 842 -9.90 -17.50 -42.32
C VAL A 842 -11.38 -17.16 -42.47
N ARG A 843 -12.23 -18.19 -42.61
CA ARG A 843 -13.68 -18.01 -42.62
C ARG A 843 -14.19 -17.40 -41.32
N ALA A 844 -13.79 -17.95 -40.16
CA ALA A 844 -14.13 -17.42 -38.87
C ALA A 844 -13.67 -15.96 -38.69
N ARG A 845 -12.48 -15.60 -39.19
CA ARG A 845 -11.99 -14.21 -39.19
C ARG A 845 -12.88 -13.29 -40.06
N ARG A 846 -13.30 -13.73 -41.21
CA ARG A 846 -14.18 -12.94 -42.10
C ARG A 846 -15.58 -12.83 -41.56
N GLU A 847 -16.13 -13.89 -40.96
CA GLU A 847 -17.43 -13.94 -40.36
C GLU A 847 -17.48 -13.20 -39.01
N SER A 848 -16.36 -13.07 -38.28
CA SER A 848 -16.26 -12.38 -36.98
C SER A 848 -16.53 -10.88 -37.05
N SER A 849 -16.57 -10.29 -38.26
CA SER A 849 -17.03 -8.91 -38.46
C SER A 849 -18.55 -8.76 -38.48
N THR A 850 -19.31 -9.86 -38.47
CA THR A 850 -20.76 -9.87 -38.66
C THR A 850 -21.57 -10.68 -37.64
N LEU A 851 -20.93 -11.49 -36.79
CA LEU A 851 -21.63 -12.30 -35.78
C LEU A 851 -21.82 -11.57 -34.46
N PRO A 852 -22.98 -11.70 -33.79
CA PRO A 852 -23.13 -11.30 -32.40
C PRO A 852 -22.21 -12.17 -31.55
N ASP A 853 -21.22 -11.55 -31.01
CA ASP A 853 -20.12 -12.19 -30.33
C ASP A 853 -20.55 -12.81 -29.00
N GLU A 854 -20.43 -14.11 -28.84
CA GLU A 854 -20.58 -14.80 -27.54
C GLU A 854 -19.34 -14.58 -26.67
N SER A 855 -18.25 -14.11 -27.23
CA SER A 855 -17.07 -13.65 -26.51
C SER A 855 -17.31 -12.21 -26.04
N CYS A 856 -17.22 -11.97 -24.74
CA CYS A 856 -17.58 -10.65 -24.19
C CYS A 856 -16.41 -9.85 -23.63
N ALA A 857 -15.20 -10.35 -23.62
CA ALA A 857 -14.00 -9.64 -23.13
C ALA A 857 -14.30 -8.46 -22.20
N THR A 858 -15.04 -8.69 -21.15
CA THR A 858 -15.46 -7.65 -20.22
C THR A 858 -14.45 -7.54 -19.09
N GLU A 859 -13.74 -6.43 -19.02
CA GLU A 859 -12.79 -6.12 -17.96
C GLU A 859 -13.48 -5.38 -16.81
N PHE A 860 -13.37 -5.93 -15.62
CA PHE A 860 -13.81 -5.28 -14.39
C PHE A 860 -12.67 -4.50 -13.70
N ALA A 861 -13.03 -3.47 -12.95
CA ALA A 861 -12.05 -2.60 -12.28
C ALA A 861 -11.16 -3.31 -11.25
N ASN A 862 -11.59 -4.44 -10.72
CA ASN A 862 -10.84 -5.32 -9.85
C ASN A 862 -9.84 -6.23 -10.59
N GLY A 863 -9.69 -6.08 -11.90
CA GLY A 863 -8.76 -6.84 -12.73
C GLY A 863 -9.25 -8.21 -13.18
N LEU A 864 -10.49 -8.59 -12.85
CA LEU A 864 -11.14 -9.77 -13.42
C LEU A 864 -11.63 -9.51 -14.84
N TRP A 865 -11.59 -10.55 -15.65
CA TRP A 865 -12.12 -10.55 -16.99
C TRP A 865 -13.16 -11.65 -17.14
N LEU A 866 -14.34 -11.30 -17.62
CA LEU A 866 -15.29 -12.25 -18.18
C LEU A 866 -14.95 -12.40 -19.66
N GLU A 867 -14.25 -13.47 -20.00
CA GLU A 867 -13.71 -13.70 -21.36
C GLU A 867 -14.82 -14.16 -22.32
N GLY A 868 -15.76 -14.97 -21.83
CA GLY A 868 -16.85 -15.49 -22.64
C GLY A 868 -18.03 -15.99 -21.81
N VAL A 869 -19.17 -16.08 -22.47
CA VAL A 869 -20.41 -16.64 -21.93
C VAL A 869 -20.95 -17.64 -22.94
N GLU A 870 -21.07 -18.91 -22.51
CA GLU A 870 -21.77 -19.91 -23.29
C GLU A 870 -23.17 -20.11 -22.68
N THR A 871 -24.14 -20.27 -23.53
CA THR A 871 -25.51 -20.50 -23.14
C THR A 871 -26.07 -21.72 -23.91
N GLY A 872 -26.92 -22.46 -23.26
CA GLY A 872 -27.61 -23.61 -23.88
C GLY A 872 -28.59 -23.19 -25.00
N PRO A 873 -29.52 -24.05 -25.37
CA PRO A 873 -30.49 -23.81 -26.44
C PRO A 873 -31.20 -22.46 -26.28
N ALA A 874 -31.49 -21.79 -27.38
CA ALA A 874 -32.16 -20.49 -27.37
C ALA A 874 -33.59 -20.50 -26.84
N GLU A 875 -34.23 -21.66 -26.79
CA GLU A 875 -35.61 -21.83 -26.27
C GLU A 875 -35.59 -22.56 -24.94
N VAL A 876 -36.37 -22.12 -24.01
CA VAL A 876 -36.56 -22.73 -22.68
C VAL A 876 -38.05 -22.77 -22.32
N ARG A 877 -38.51 -23.84 -21.73
CA ARG A 877 -39.89 -23.94 -21.22
C ARG A 877 -40.03 -23.27 -19.85
N ALA A 878 -41.18 -22.67 -19.60
CA ALA A 878 -41.53 -22.25 -18.25
C ALA A 878 -41.49 -23.47 -17.30
N GLY A 879 -40.87 -23.36 -16.14
CA GLY A 879 -40.56 -24.48 -15.24
C GLY A 879 -39.30 -25.26 -15.60
N GLY A 880 -38.62 -24.94 -16.70
CA GLY A 880 -37.36 -25.54 -17.11
C GLY A 880 -36.13 -24.83 -16.47
N GLU A 881 -34.94 -25.17 -16.97
CA GLU A 881 -33.67 -24.67 -16.47
C GLU A 881 -32.80 -24.20 -17.63
N VAL A 882 -32.07 -23.11 -17.42
CA VAL A 882 -31.02 -22.64 -18.34
C VAL A 882 -29.66 -22.82 -17.71
N ALA A 883 -28.68 -23.30 -18.48
CA ALA A 883 -27.28 -23.37 -18.08
C ALA A 883 -26.52 -22.19 -18.70
N VAL A 884 -25.76 -21.49 -17.88
CA VAL A 884 -24.86 -20.42 -18.27
C VAL A 884 -23.45 -20.85 -17.88
N ARG A 885 -22.57 -20.94 -18.85
CA ARG A 885 -21.16 -21.23 -18.61
C ARG A 885 -20.36 -19.96 -18.78
N LEU A 886 -19.62 -19.57 -17.75
CA LEU A 886 -18.85 -18.35 -17.68
C LEU A 886 -17.35 -18.66 -17.74
N HIS A 887 -16.66 -17.98 -18.61
CA HIS A 887 -15.20 -18.08 -18.75
C HIS A 887 -14.55 -16.86 -18.12
N TRP A 888 -13.84 -17.08 -17.04
CA TRP A 888 -13.17 -16.03 -16.30
C TRP A 888 -11.68 -16.10 -16.43
N SER A 889 -11.01 -14.94 -16.42
CA SER A 889 -9.58 -14.84 -16.20
C SER A 889 -9.26 -13.68 -15.25
N ALA A 890 -8.10 -13.76 -14.62
CA ALA A 890 -7.60 -12.71 -13.76
C ALA A 890 -6.48 -11.96 -14.46
N GLY A 891 -6.58 -10.65 -14.55
CA GLY A 891 -5.52 -9.78 -15.05
C GLY A 891 -4.33 -9.70 -14.10
N GLU A 892 -3.20 -9.21 -14.61
CA GLU A 892 -2.08 -8.85 -13.76
C GLU A 892 -2.51 -7.80 -12.74
N GLY A 893 -2.31 -8.07 -11.45
CA GLY A 893 -2.78 -7.21 -10.38
C GLY A 893 -4.27 -7.32 -10.05
N ALA A 894 -4.98 -8.34 -10.58
CA ALA A 894 -6.36 -8.57 -10.21
C ALA A 894 -6.52 -8.82 -8.71
N ASP A 895 -7.44 -8.12 -8.10
CA ASP A 895 -7.87 -8.34 -6.72
C ASP A 895 -9.39 -8.35 -6.65
N PRO A 896 -10.02 -9.49 -6.96
CA PRO A 896 -11.48 -9.60 -6.89
C PRO A 896 -12.01 -9.49 -5.47
N GLY A 897 -11.13 -9.62 -4.47
CA GLY A 897 -11.55 -9.58 -3.08
C GLY A 897 -12.69 -10.57 -2.79
N PRO A 898 -13.62 -10.21 -1.91
CA PRO A 898 -14.84 -10.99 -1.65
C PRO A 898 -15.98 -10.67 -2.62
N ASP A 899 -15.69 -10.14 -3.82
CA ASP A 899 -16.71 -9.72 -4.77
C ASP A 899 -17.61 -10.88 -5.20
N VAL A 900 -18.90 -10.59 -5.40
CA VAL A 900 -19.94 -11.54 -5.76
C VAL A 900 -20.27 -11.39 -7.23
N VAL A 901 -20.26 -12.48 -7.96
CA VAL A 901 -20.83 -12.55 -9.31
C VAL A 901 -22.33 -12.59 -9.21
N PHE A 902 -23.02 -11.81 -10.00
CA PHE A 902 -24.47 -11.96 -10.17
C PHE A 902 -24.81 -12.27 -11.63
N ILE A 903 -25.78 -13.16 -11.79
CA ILE A 903 -26.38 -13.51 -13.07
C ILE A 903 -27.89 -13.28 -12.94
N HIS A 904 -28.43 -12.36 -13.71
CA HIS A 904 -29.85 -12.05 -13.71
C HIS A 904 -30.47 -12.35 -15.08
N LEU A 905 -31.58 -13.08 -15.09
CA LEU A 905 -32.45 -13.20 -16.23
C LEU A 905 -33.65 -12.29 -16.06
N ARG A 906 -33.91 -11.44 -17.05
CA ARG A 906 -34.98 -10.46 -17.02
C ARG A 906 -35.97 -10.69 -18.16
N ASP A 907 -37.25 -10.54 -17.87
CA ASP A 907 -38.28 -10.51 -18.90
C ASP A 907 -38.26 -9.21 -19.72
N ALA A 908 -39.08 -9.13 -20.75
CA ALA A 908 -39.24 -7.96 -21.61
C ALA A 908 -39.65 -6.69 -20.87
N ARG A 909 -40.16 -6.77 -19.64
CA ARG A 909 -40.50 -5.66 -18.77
C ARG A 909 -39.36 -5.27 -17.85
N GLY A 910 -38.21 -5.96 -17.93
CA GLY A 910 -37.02 -5.71 -17.10
C GLY A 910 -37.14 -6.32 -15.68
N LYS A 911 -38.18 -7.10 -15.39
CA LYS A 911 -38.31 -7.80 -14.12
C LYS A 911 -37.40 -9.02 -14.09
N ILE A 912 -36.67 -9.23 -12.97
CA ILE A 912 -35.84 -10.40 -12.77
C ILE A 912 -36.78 -11.61 -12.61
N VAL A 913 -36.61 -12.61 -13.46
CA VAL A 913 -37.38 -13.87 -13.43
C VAL A 913 -36.58 -15.01 -12.80
N ALA A 914 -35.24 -14.97 -12.96
CA ALA A 914 -34.32 -15.86 -12.26
C ALA A 914 -33.00 -15.12 -11.99
N GLN A 915 -32.34 -15.47 -10.92
CA GLN A 915 -31.04 -14.91 -10.57
C GLN A 915 -30.18 -15.92 -9.83
N ASP A 916 -28.87 -15.70 -9.92
CA ASP A 916 -27.86 -16.43 -9.16
C ASP A 916 -26.76 -15.47 -8.75
N ASP A 917 -26.62 -15.28 -7.44
CA ASP A 917 -25.59 -14.42 -6.83
C ASP A 917 -24.64 -15.34 -6.06
N TYR A 918 -23.40 -15.44 -6.53
CA TYR A 918 -22.45 -16.40 -5.97
C TYR A 918 -21.01 -15.84 -5.91
N ARG A 919 -20.19 -16.45 -5.08
CA ARG A 919 -18.75 -16.24 -5.05
C ARG A 919 -18.07 -17.33 -5.85
N GLY A 920 -17.45 -16.97 -6.96
CA GLY A 920 -16.84 -17.92 -7.88
C GLY A 920 -15.50 -18.50 -7.42
N LEU A 921 -14.82 -19.24 -8.31
CA LEU A 921 -13.49 -19.83 -8.10
C LEU A 921 -12.36 -18.77 -7.95
N PHE A 922 -12.62 -17.49 -8.19
CA PHE A 922 -11.62 -16.43 -8.11
C PHE A 922 -10.83 -16.41 -6.81
N PRO A 923 -11.40 -16.66 -5.62
CA PRO A 923 -10.62 -16.66 -4.39
C PRO A 923 -9.49 -17.68 -4.40
N LEU A 924 -9.62 -18.77 -5.13
CA LEU A 924 -8.58 -19.77 -5.29
C LEU A 924 -7.44 -19.29 -6.18
N TRP A 925 -7.70 -18.33 -7.09
CA TRP A 925 -6.71 -17.79 -8.00
C TRP A 925 -6.12 -16.48 -7.54
N THR A 926 -6.90 -15.74 -6.80
CA THR A 926 -6.66 -14.37 -6.41
C THR A 926 -6.41 -14.20 -4.93
N ASP A 927 -6.41 -15.30 -4.15
CA ASP A 927 -5.75 -15.23 -2.86
C ASP A 927 -4.40 -14.58 -3.13
N ALA A 928 -4.14 -13.57 -2.41
CA ALA A 928 -3.00 -12.72 -2.61
C ALA A 928 -1.65 -13.44 -2.50
N ALA A 929 -1.59 -14.58 -1.84
CA ALA A 929 -0.47 -15.50 -1.88
C ALA A 929 -0.46 -16.37 -3.15
N LEU A 930 -1.53 -16.35 -3.92
CA LEU A 930 -1.80 -17.22 -5.06
C LEU A 930 -1.97 -16.46 -6.35
N ARG A 931 -1.72 -15.14 -6.37
CA ARG A 931 -1.79 -14.40 -7.63
C ARG A 931 -1.05 -15.16 -8.67
N PRO A 932 -1.74 -15.61 -9.69
CA PRO A 932 -1.10 -16.40 -10.70
C PRO A 932 -0.03 -15.54 -11.33
N VAL A 933 1.15 -15.99 -11.22
CA VAL A 933 2.19 -15.76 -12.21
C VAL A 933 1.64 -16.15 -13.59
N PHE A 934 0.52 -16.85 -13.58
CA PHE A 934 -0.18 -17.37 -14.73
C PHE A 934 -1.60 -16.82 -14.78
N ARG A 935 -1.93 -16.17 -15.86
CA ARG A 935 -3.25 -15.70 -16.23
C ARG A 935 -4.11 -16.90 -16.63
N GLU A 936 -4.71 -17.57 -15.66
CA GLU A 936 -5.49 -18.78 -15.91
C GLU A 936 -6.96 -18.44 -16.15
N CYS A 937 -7.56 -19.10 -17.13
CA CYS A 937 -9.00 -19.06 -17.34
C CYS A 937 -9.68 -20.11 -16.48
N ALA A 938 -10.78 -19.76 -15.84
CA ALA A 938 -11.68 -20.73 -15.23
C ALA A 938 -13.03 -20.71 -15.90
N VAL A 939 -13.63 -21.87 -15.90
CA VAL A 939 -14.94 -22.07 -16.45
C VAL A 939 -15.87 -22.46 -15.31
N GLU A 940 -16.91 -21.67 -15.13
CA GLU A 940 -17.96 -21.93 -14.16
C GLU A 940 -19.27 -22.17 -14.87
N THR A 941 -19.97 -23.25 -14.52
CA THR A 941 -21.32 -23.55 -15.05
C THR A 941 -22.35 -23.24 -13.97
N ARG A 942 -23.27 -22.34 -14.29
CA ARG A 942 -24.37 -21.97 -13.42
C ARG A 942 -25.68 -22.37 -14.03
N ARG A 943 -26.62 -22.83 -13.20
CA ARG A 943 -27.94 -23.28 -13.62
C ARG A 943 -29.01 -22.43 -12.97
N LEU A 944 -29.87 -21.83 -13.77
CA LEU A 944 -30.96 -20.97 -13.32
C LEU A 944 -32.32 -21.61 -13.67
N ALA A 945 -33.10 -21.88 -12.65
CA ALA A 945 -34.46 -22.42 -12.83
C ALA A 945 -35.39 -21.28 -13.27
N ILE A 946 -36.13 -21.48 -14.34
CA ILE A 946 -37.14 -20.57 -14.83
C ILE A 946 -38.46 -20.90 -14.13
N PRO A 947 -39.07 -20.01 -13.36
CA PRO A 947 -40.34 -20.29 -12.68
C PRO A 947 -41.43 -20.71 -13.66
N ALA A 948 -42.27 -21.68 -13.27
CA ALA A 948 -43.37 -22.21 -14.11
C ALA A 948 -44.40 -21.14 -14.54
N GLY A 949 -44.52 -20.04 -13.77
CA GLY A 949 -45.37 -18.92 -14.11
C GLY A 949 -44.71 -17.83 -14.98
N THR A 950 -43.51 -18.06 -15.55
CA THR A 950 -42.85 -17.09 -16.41
C THR A 950 -43.60 -16.95 -17.74
N PRO A 951 -44.04 -15.75 -18.13
CA PRO A 951 -44.76 -15.57 -19.40
C PRO A 951 -43.87 -15.91 -20.59
N PRO A 952 -44.41 -16.42 -21.69
CA PRO A 952 -43.70 -16.59 -22.94
C PRO A 952 -43.10 -15.26 -23.42
N GLY A 953 -41.89 -15.31 -23.92
CA GLY A 953 -41.19 -14.10 -24.43
C GLY A 953 -39.68 -14.13 -24.23
N PRO A 954 -38.99 -13.10 -24.73
CA PRO A 954 -37.55 -13.01 -24.67
C PRO A 954 -37.03 -12.73 -23.25
N LEU A 955 -35.92 -13.39 -22.91
CA LEU A 955 -35.19 -13.15 -21.68
C LEU A 955 -33.86 -12.45 -21.96
N GLU A 956 -33.60 -11.39 -21.22
CA GLU A 956 -32.30 -10.69 -21.21
C GLU A 956 -31.40 -11.30 -20.15
N LEU A 957 -30.17 -11.61 -20.52
CA LEU A 957 -29.11 -12.03 -19.59
C LEU A 957 -28.28 -10.82 -19.16
N SER A 958 -28.08 -10.69 -17.88
CA SER A 958 -27.24 -9.63 -17.30
C SER A 958 -26.23 -10.25 -16.33
N ILE A 959 -24.93 -9.95 -16.50
CA ILE A 959 -23.84 -10.45 -15.67
C ILE A 959 -22.99 -9.28 -15.17
N GLY A 960 -22.61 -9.34 -13.92
CA GLY A 960 -21.74 -8.35 -13.31
C GLY A 960 -21.17 -8.80 -11.98
N LEU A 961 -20.41 -7.90 -11.35
CA LEU A 961 -19.81 -8.10 -10.04
C LEU A 961 -20.30 -7.03 -9.09
N TYR A 962 -20.46 -7.36 -7.82
CA TYR A 962 -20.70 -6.38 -6.78
C TYR A 962 -19.96 -6.71 -5.49
N GLN A 963 -19.70 -5.69 -4.71
CA GLN A 963 -19.08 -5.80 -3.39
C GLN A 963 -20.15 -6.13 -2.35
N PRO A 964 -20.08 -7.27 -1.65
CA PRO A 964 -21.13 -7.68 -0.72
C PRO A 964 -21.26 -6.76 0.50
N GLN A 965 -20.17 -6.03 0.85
CA GLN A 965 -20.17 -5.12 2.00
C GLN A 965 -21.05 -3.89 1.81
N ASN A 966 -21.24 -3.43 0.57
CA ASN A 966 -21.93 -2.17 0.27
C ASN A 966 -22.94 -2.28 -0.89
N GLY A 967 -23.00 -3.43 -1.57
CA GLY A 967 -23.84 -3.65 -2.74
C GLY A 967 -23.42 -2.86 -3.99
N PHE A 968 -22.26 -2.19 -3.98
CA PHE A 968 -21.81 -1.43 -5.14
C PHE A 968 -21.29 -2.34 -6.24
N ARG A 969 -21.80 -2.13 -7.45
CA ARG A 969 -21.34 -2.86 -8.63
C ARG A 969 -19.93 -2.46 -8.99
N VAL A 970 -19.08 -3.45 -9.28
CA VAL A 970 -17.72 -3.26 -9.78
C VAL A 970 -17.80 -2.62 -11.17
N GLN A 971 -16.98 -1.62 -11.39
CA GLN A 971 -16.99 -0.86 -12.64
C GLN A 971 -16.43 -1.71 -13.79
N ILE A 972 -17.04 -1.63 -14.96
CA ILE A 972 -16.51 -2.22 -16.19
C ILE A 972 -15.58 -1.17 -16.82
N ARG A 973 -14.35 -1.55 -17.12
CA ARG A 973 -13.34 -0.71 -17.79
C ARG A 973 -13.43 -0.82 -19.30
N ASN A 974 -13.59 -2.04 -19.77
CA ASN A 974 -13.70 -2.35 -21.18
C ASN A 974 -14.64 -3.55 -21.37
N SER A 975 -15.39 -3.60 -22.45
CA SER A 975 -16.28 -4.72 -22.73
C SER A 975 -16.59 -4.83 -24.21
N ALA A 976 -16.57 -6.04 -24.71
CA ALA A 976 -17.13 -6.41 -26.00
C ALA A 976 -18.55 -7.00 -25.89
N ALA A 977 -19.16 -6.99 -24.71
CA ALA A 977 -20.55 -7.41 -24.54
C ALA A 977 -21.51 -6.56 -25.40
N PRO A 978 -22.63 -7.12 -25.91
CA PRO A 978 -23.55 -6.42 -26.80
C PRO A 978 -24.09 -5.11 -26.23
N SER A 979 -24.23 -5.00 -24.92
CA SER A 979 -24.51 -3.73 -24.28
C SER A 979 -24.00 -3.69 -22.83
N ILE A 980 -23.78 -2.46 -22.32
CA ILE A 980 -23.44 -2.22 -20.92
C ILE A 980 -24.49 -1.32 -20.31
N ARG A 981 -25.13 -1.77 -19.24
CA ARG A 981 -26.10 -1.00 -18.49
C ARG A 981 -25.76 -1.00 -16.99
N ARG A 982 -25.60 0.18 -16.38
CA ARG A 982 -25.34 0.31 -14.93
C ARG A 982 -24.24 -0.61 -14.41
N ARG A 983 -23.08 -0.66 -15.09
CA ARG A 983 -21.92 -1.51 -14.74
C ARG A 983 -22.23 -3.02 -14.84
N THR A 984 -22.99 -3.40 -15.82
CA THR A 984 -23.40 -4.79 -16.05
C THR A 984 -23.29 -5.09 -17.55
N ALA A 985 -22.69 -6.20 -17.90
CA ALA A 985 -22.70 -6.70 -19.27
C ALA A 985 -24.07 -7.34 -19.57
N VAL A 986 -24.65 -7.00 -20.69
CA VAL A 986 -26.03 -7.35 -21.01
C VAL A 986 -26.13 -7.98 -22.39
N TRP A 987 -26.80 -9.12 -22.47
CA TRP A 987 -27.16 -9.82 -23.70
C TRP A 987 -28.69 -9.77 -23.89
N PRO A 988 -29.19 -8.88 -24.74
CA PRO A 988 -30.64 -8.76 -24.97
C PRO A 988 -31.16 -9.99 -25.72
N SER A 989 -32.34 -10.45 -25.32
CA SER A 989 -33.08 -11.55 -25.98
C SER A 989 -32.30 -12.85 -26.16
N ARG A 990 -31.52 -13.28 -25.13
CA ARG A 990 -30.68 -14.47 -25.25
C ARG A 990 -31.45 -15.78 -25.30
N TRP A 991 -32.55 -15.84 -24.59
CA TRP A 991 -33.52 -16.97 -24.63
C TRP A 991 -34.89 -16.49 -24.91
N THR A 992 -35.72 -17.41 -25.40
CA THR A 992 -37.17 -17.23 -25.52
C THR A 992 -37.86 -18.26 -24.65
N VAL A 993 -38.70 -17.79 -23.72
CA VAL A 993 -39.58 -18.70 -22.98
C VAL A 993 -40.67 -19.13 -23.92
N VAL A 994 -40.75 -20.44 -24.13
CA VAL A 994 -41.82 -21.07 -24.91
C VAL A 994 -42.82 -21.73 -23.96
N PRO A 995 -44.12 -21.87 -24.40
CA PRO A 995 -45.16 -22.47 -23.57
C PRO A 995 -44.87 -23.89 -23.09
#